data_6cd84cd1f02369c56b2ce163fc052382
#
_entry.id   6cd84cd1f02369c56b2ce163fc052382
#
_cell.length_a   1.000
_cell.length_b   1.000
_cell.length_c   1.000
_cell.angle_alpha   90.00
_cell.angle_beta   90.00
_cell.angle_gamma   90.00
#
_symmetry.space_group_name_H-M   'P 1'
#
loop_
_entity.id
_entity.type
_entity.pdbx_description
1 polymer ?
#
loop_
_entity_poly.entity_id
_entity_poly.type
_entity_poly.pdbx_seq_one_letter_code
_entity_poly.pdbx_strand_id
1 'polypeptide(L)'
;MASKYIERKRILVKMENIERYPLSIVHAPMGYGKTVAVREYLDTTEADCVWVSLAGSEGEADYLWARLCDALNEVNEELAARFSAIGFPYDCFKTDALLDVLMDYDYKNHLILVFDDFHTIEENNVFELIKAIVRERLSGLHIVLITRELAKLDAADLYQKQLCFTITEKSLKFNREEVFQYLDFMECRMSEEERERVYQITDGWESMLYITAKGIKQGLPVGKSATADDIIEQNFYHDLSPAEKEVLWRLSVLSSFTKRMAAVVLDNSELYEAFEMLISKSVFFVFHEPGHTYRLRNILRDYIYERALIDRVDFTEVYRKSGQWLLADGQYSKAFECLYRAGELEEILSILNQDTQNDKGIWSSGNIRQVFEKAGKELCYRYPFAYLKYLLACAMDRERNYIPRVKLCLDRLEEYCRGSECRDEMREMVLGEICMVRSRISFNDIAVMAEYARKGAEYFGGGCSCIVTKETEFTYGLPCMLMGYVKEPGSVAEVRDAFCTQGMSFAESTDGCGIGCDSLAASEAALETGAWEQAELHAYKAYFKAKAAEQLGIMISSKLVLDRLNLIQGSSRDRILSNSTLKDEVIAANNPVLNTTFDLCGAYINGCLGRVDSIPEWIRKGDIEKGNFLFQGTGFFYVVYGKCLLLGKKYIELDSLCESFSTFLKPFQYHLIRIYFMIYESVTKSYLESRPRGEEILKEALKLAEKDHLIMPFAE
;
A
#
# COMPACT_ATOMS: atom_id res chain seq x y z
N MET A 1 -34.79 20.01 -20.47
CA MET A 1 -34.86 18.78 -19.66
C MET A 1 -35.38 19.14 -18.30
N ALA A 2 -36.33 18.42 -17.70
CA ALA A 2 -36.77 18.71 -16.34
C ALA A 2 -35.57 18.48 -15.42
N SER A 3 -35.30 19.41 -14.49
CA SER A 3 -34.21 19.30 -13.52
C SER A 3 -34.32 17.96 -12.75
N LYS A 4 -33.24 17.21 -12.69
CA LYS A 4 -33.16 15.92 -11.96
C LYS A 4 -33.17 16.11 -10.45
N TYR A 5 -32.86 17.34 -9.99
CA TYR A 5 -32.72 17.74 -8.59
C TYR A 5 -33.45 19.05 -8.34
N ILE A 6 -33.74 19.35 -7.07
CA ILE A 6 -34.17 20.71 -6.71
C ILE A 6 -32.93 21.61 -6.62
N GLU A 7 -32.99 22.78 -7.22
CA GLU A 7 -31.90 23.76 -7.18
C GLU A 7 -31.72 24.34 -5.78
N ARG A 8 -30.59 24.04 -5.14
CA ARG A 8 -30.24 24.50 -3.80
C ARG A 8 -29.20 25.62 -3.86
N LYS A 9 -29.63 26.83 -4.25
CA LYS A 9 -28.73 28.00 -4.47
C LYS A 9 -27.75 28.25 -3.32
N ARG A 10 -28.17 28.07 -2.08
CA ARG A 10 -27.33 28.22 -0.89
C ARG A 10 -26.14 27.23 -0.86
N ILE A 11 -26.36 26.03 -1.36
CA ILE A 11 -25.31 25.00 -1.45
C ILE A 11 -24.42 25.26 -2.66
N LEU A 12 -25.00 25.60 -3.81
CA LEU A 12 -24.23 25.91 -5.03
C LEU A 12 -23.23 27.04 -4.78
N VAL A 13 -23.65 28.14 -4.15
CA VAL A 13 -22.76 29.25 -3.78
C VAL A 13 -21.61 28.79 -2.85
N LYS A 14 -21.86 27.83 -1.97
CA LYS A 14 -20.79 27.26 -1.14
C LYS A 14 -19.86 26.34 -1.93
N MET A 15 -20.40 25.59 -2.88
CA MET A 15 -19.62 24.68 -3.74
C MET A 15 -18.69 25.44 -4.71
N GLU A 16 -18.96 26.71 -5.07
CA GLU A 16 -18.06 27.56 -5.83
C GLU A 16 -16.65 27.66 -5.18
N ASN A 17 -16.53 27.41 -3.88
CA ASN A 17 -15.23 27.35 -3.22
C ASN A 17 -14.40 26.13 -3.66
N ILE A 18 -14.98 25.12 -4.30
CA ILE A 18 -14.24 23.98 -4.86
C ILE A 18 -13.13 24.47 -5.80
N GLU A 19 -13.46 25.43 -6.68
CA GLU A 19 -12.48 26.00 -7.63
C GLU A 19 -11.57 27.08 -7.04
N ARG A 20 -11.75 27.44 -5.77
CA ARG A 20 -10.91 28.44 -5.06
C ARG A 20 -9.86 27.78 -4.15
N TYR A 21 -10.07 26.55 -3.76
CA TYR A 21 -9.17 25.81 -2.86
C TYR A 21 -8.58 24.60 -3.56
N PRO A 22 -7.30 24.28 -3.33
CA PRO A 22 -6.70 23.05 -3.84
C PRO A 22 -7.39 21.78 -3.31
N LEU A 23 -7.94 21.82 -2.08
CA LEU A 23 -8.66 20.73 -1.45
C LEU A 23 -10.00 21.20 -0.91
N SER A 24 -11.06 20.48 -1.23
CA SER A 24 -12.39 20.63 -0.65
C SER A 24 -12.84 19.33 -0.01
N ILE A 25 -13.27 19.37 1.25
CA ILE A 25 -13.76 18.20 1.98
C ILE A 25 -15.27 18.36 2.20
N VAL A 26 -16.07 17.47 1.65
CA VAL A 26 -17.52 17.41 1.86
C VAL A 26 -17.81 16.31 2.87
N HIS A 27 -18.02 16.73 4.12
CA HIS A 27 -18.18 15.83 5.26
C HIS A 27 -19.57 15.91 5.86
N ALA A 28 -20.26 14.79 5.91
CA ALA A 28 -21.48 14.59 6.68
C ALA A 28 -21.72 13.08 6.87
N PRO A 29 -22.51 12.68 7.86
CA PRO A 29 -23.02 11.33 7.96
C PRO A 29 -23.75 10.87 6.69
N MET A 30 -24.13 9.62 6.67
CA MET A 30 -24.84 9.05 5.54
C MET A 30 -26.19 9.75 5.29
N GLY A 31 -26.60 9.83 4.01
CA GLY A 31 -27.93 10.32 3.64
C GLY A 31 -28.13 11.83 3.70
N TYR A 32 -27.06 12.62 3.80
CA TYR A 32 -27.12 14.10 3.76
C TYR A 32 -26.97 14.69 2.36
N GLY A 33 -27.05 13.88 1.31
CA GLY A 33 -26.99 14.35 -0.07
C GLY A 33 -25.64 14.89 -0.52
N LYS A 34 -24.52 14.46 0.09
CA LYS A 34 -23.15 14.89 -0.26
C LYS A 34 -22.86 14.73 -1.76
N THR A 35 -23.00 13.49 -2.24
CA THR A 35 -22.75 13.11 -3.64
C THR A 35 -23.63 13.89 -4.61
N VAL A 36 -24.92 14.06 -4.26
CA VAL A 36 -25.88 14.81 -5.07
C VAL A 36 -25.50 16.29 -5.15
N ALA A 37 -25.15 16.91 -4.01
CA ALA A 37 -24.79 18.32 -3.96
C ALA A 37 -23.52 18.62 -4.76
N VAL A 38 -22.52 17.74 -4.72
CA VAL A 38 -21.29 17.90 -5.55
C VAL A 38 -21.63 17.73 -7.02
N ARG A 39 -22.43 16.73 -7.40
CA ARG A 39 -22.84 16.52 -8.81
C ARG A 39 -23.64 17.69 -9.35
N GLU A 40 -24.59 18.21 -8.57
CA GLU A 40 -25.38 19.40 -8.95
C GLU A 40 -24.48 20.59 -9.26
N TYR A 41 -23.44 20.81 -8.47
CA TYR A 41 -22.44 21.86 -8.73
C TYR A 41 -21.63 21.55 -9.99
N LEU A 42 -21.12 20.35 -10.18
CA LEU A 42 -20.30 19.98 -11.33
C LEU A 42 -21.08 20.07 -12.65
N ASP A 43 -22.40 19.88 -12.62
CA ASP A 43 -23.27 20.11 -13.80
C ASP A 43 -23.35 21.61 -14.18
N THR A 44 -22.88 22.54 -13.32
CA THR A 44 -22.91 23.99 -13.58
C THR A 44 -21.54 24.58 -13.92
N THR A 45 -20.44 23.86 -13.73
CA THR A 45 -19.08 24.30 -14.05
C THR A 45 -18.64 23.90 -15.46
N GLU A 46 -17.71 24.67 -16.04
CA GLU A 46 -17.03 24.34 -17.30
C GLU A 46 -15.75 23.53 -17.09
N ALA A 47 -15.41 23.19 -15.84
CA ALA A 47 -14.20 22.44 -15.49
C ALA A 47 -14.27 20.99 -15.99
N ASP A 48 -13.11 20.45 -16.32
CA ASP A 48 -12.94 19.02 -16.60
C ASP A 48 -13.07 18.22 -15.29
N CYS A 49 -14.05 17.33 -15.21
CA CYS A 49 -14.40 16.62 -13.98
C CYS A 49 -14.09 15.14 -14.07
N VAL A 50 -13.27 14.66 -13.14
CA VAL A 50 -12.92 13.24 -13.00
C VAL A 50 -13.55 12.72 -11.71
N TRP A 51 -14.48 11.77 -11.84
CA TRP A 51 -15.21 11.21 -10.69
C TRP A 51 -14.77 9.79 -10.40
N VAL A 52 -14.19 9.58 -9.20
CA VAL A 52 -13.76 8.27 -8.71
C VAL A 52 -14.68 7.84 -7.58
N SER A 53 -15.49 6.80 -7.80
CA SER A 53 -16.30 6.19 -6.76
C SER A 53 -15.52 5.07 -6.07
N LEU A 54 -15.35 5.19 -4.76
CA LEU A 54 -14.61 4.25 -3.91
C LEU A 54 -15.53 3.28 -3.16
N ALA A 55 -16.83 3.34 -3.41
CA ALA A 55 -17.79 2.42 -2.83
C ALA A 55 -17.44 0.97 -3.22
N GLY A 56 -17.16 0.12 -2.22
CA GLY A 56 -16.75 -1.27 -2.42
C GLY A 56 -15.25 -1.45 -2.66
N SER A 57 -14.44 -0.40 -2.46
CA SER A 57 -12.99 -0.54 -2.32
C SER A 57 -12.67 -1.08 -0.91
N GLU A 58 -11.71 -1.97 -0.82
CA GLU A 58 -11.21 -2.50 0.46
C GLU A 58 -10.09 -1.63 1.06
N GLY A 59 -10.08 -0.33 0.71
CA GLY A 59 -9.12 0.62 1.27
C GLY A 59 -7.73 0.61 0.61
N GLU A 60 -7.54 -0.15 -0.46
CA GLU A 60 -6.24 -0.31 -1.12
C GLU A 60 -5.92 0.85 -2.07
N ALA A 61 -4.71 1.39 -1.96
CA ALA A 61 -4.22 2.51 -2.76
C ALA A 61 -4.13 2.15 -4.26
N ASP A 62 -3.73 0.94 -4.61
CA ASP A 62 -3.63 0.48 -6.00
C ASP A 62 -5.01 0.39 -6.67
N TYR A 63 -6.05 -0.01 -5.93
CA TYR A 63 -7.41 0.00 -6.44
C TYR A 63 -7.90 1.43 -6.73
N LEU A 64 -7.68 2.35 -5.78
CA LEU A 64 -7.97 3.78 -6.00
C LEU A 64 -7.26 4.29 -7.25
N TRP A 65 -5.98 3.95 -7.41
CA TRP A 65 -5.16 4.41 -8.52
C TRP A 65 -5.67 3.90 -9.87
N ALA A 66 -5.99 2.61 -9.95
CA ALA A 66 -6.58 2.04 -11.17
C ALA A 66 -7.89 2.74 -11.55
N ARG A 67 -8.78 2.96 -10.57
CA ARG A 67 -10.05 3.68 -10.78
C ARG A 67 -9.83 5.13 -11.20
N LEU A 68 -8.82 5.80 -10.66
CA LEU A 68 -8.43 7.15 -11.06
C LEU A 68 -7.95 7.16 -12.51
N CYS A 69 -7.09 6.24 -12.90
CA CYS A 69 -6.61 6.11 -14.28
C CYS A 69 -7.77 5.84 -15.27
N ASP A 70 -8.70 4.94 -14.91
CA ASP A 70 -9.87 4.65 -15.73
C ASP A 70 -10.74 5.91 -15.92
N ALA A 71 -11.01 6.65 -14.84
CA ALA A 71 -11.81 7.87 -14.89
C ALA A 71 -11.08 9.01 -15.62
N LEU A 72 -9.77 9.13 -15.47
CA LEU A 72 -8.95 10.09 -16.21
C LEU A 72 -8.97 9.80 -17.72
N ASN A 73 -8.99 8.54 -18.11
CA ASN A 73 -9.00 8.13 -19.51
C ASN A 73 -10.27 8.61 -20.26
N GLU A 74 -11.39 8.79 -19.55
CA GLU A 74 -12.61 9.36 -20.13
C GLU A 74 -12.49 10.86 -20.43
N VAL A 75 -11.57 11.56 -19.72
CA VAL A 75 -11.37 13.03 -19.82
C VAL A 75 -10.12 13.37 -20.64
N ASN A 76 -9.01 12.68 -20.37
CA ASN A 76 -7.75 12.89 -21.05
C ASN A 76 -6.90 11.60 -21.10
N GLU A 77 -6.88 10.97 -22.27
CA GLU A 77 -6.18 9.69 -22.51
C GLU A 77 -4.65 9.80 -22.29
N GLU A 78 -4.03 10.93 -22.66
CA GLU A 78 -2.59 11.13 -22.49
C GLU A 78 -2.22 11.23 -21.00
N LEU A 79 -2.98 12.00 -20.22
CA LEU A 79 -2.79 12.13 -18.78
C LEU A 79 -3.00 10.79 -18.08
N ALA A 80 -4.04 10.04 -18.44
CA ALA A 80 -4.32 8.72 -17.91
C ALA A 80 -3.18 7.73 -18.19
N ALA A 81 -2.61 7.75 -19.40
CA ALA A 81 -1.47 6.90 -19.75
C ALA A 81 -0.22 7.23 -18.91
N ARG A 82 0.07 8.52 -18.69
CA ARG A 82 1.17 8.97 -17.82
C ARG A 82 0.97 8.50 -16.37
N PHE A 83 -0.24 8.63 -15.82
CA PHE A 83 -0.58 8.14 -14.47
C PHE A 83 -0.46 6.61 -14.36
N SER A 84 -0.97 5.89 -15.35
CA SER A 84 -0.89 4.43 -15.40
C SER A 84 0.55 3.94 -15.45
N ALA A 85 1.43 4.64 -16.19
CA ALA A 85 2.86 4.30 -16.26
C ALA A 85 3.60 4.48 -14.91
N ILE A 86 3.17 5.45 -14.08
CA ILE A 86 3.76 5.70 -12.75
C ILE A 86 3.26 4.66 -11.74
N GLY A 87 1.99 4.23 -11.82
CA GLY A 87 1.30 3.45 -10.80
C GLY A 87 1.09 4.25 -9.52
N PHE A 88 0.52 3.66 -8.44
CA PHE A 88 0.36 4.38 -7.18
C PHE A 88 1.73 4.79 -6.62
N PRO A 89 1.92 6.08 -6.24
CA PRO A 89 3.22 6.58 -5.77
C PRO A 89 3.43 6.28 -4.29
N TYR A 90 3.91 5.06 -4.00
CA TYR A 90 4.24 4.62 -2.64
C TYR A 90 5.52 5.24 -2.08
N ASP A 91 6.31 5.91 -2.89
CA ASP A 91 7.59 6.52 -2.52
C ASP A 91 7.72 7.94 -3.07
N CYS A 92 8.68 8.69 -2.53
CA CYS A 92 8.91 10.08 -2.92
C CYS A 92 9.27 10.23 -4.40
N PHE A 93 9.95 9.24 -4.98
CA PHE A 93 10.37 9.28 -6.37
C PHE A 93 9.18 9.23 -7.34
N LYS A 94 8.23 8.32 -7.12
CA LYS A 94 6.99 8.27 -7.88
C LYS A 94 6.10 9.49 -7.59
N THR A 95 6.13 9.99 -6.35
CA THR A 95 5.44 11.22 -5.98
C THR A 95 5.98 12.42 -6.75
N ASP A 96 7.31 12.56 -6.83
CA ASP A 96 7.96 13.62 -7.61
C ASP A 96 7.64 13.47 -9.10
N ALA A 97 7.71 12.25 -9.65
CA ALA A 97 7.33 11.99 -11.05
C ALA A 97 5.86 12.34 -11.33
N LEU A 98 4.96 12.06 -10.38
CA LEU A 98 3.55 12.45 -10.49
C LEU A 98 3.39 13.98 -10.44
N LEU A 99 4.09 14.65 -9.53
CA LEU A 99 4.06 16.11 -9.43
C LEU A 99 4.60 16.78 -10.69
N ASP A 100 5.68 16.25 -11.28
CA ASP A 100 6.20 16.71 -12.57
C ASP A 100 5.12 16.58 -13.67
N VAL A 101 4.41 15.43 -13.73
CA VAL A 101 3.31 15.23 -14.68
C VAL A 101 2.19 16.26 -14.47
N LEU A 102 1.83 16.51 -13.22
CA LEU A 102 0.79 17.47 -12.87
C LEU A 102 1.21 18.93 -13.12
N MET A 103 2.49 19.27 -12.93
CA MET A 103 3.04 20.60 -13.22
C MET A 103 3.12 20.88 -14.72
N ASP A 104 3.43 19.85 -15.52
CA ASP A 104 3.51 19.94 -16.97
C ASP A 104 2.14 19.98 -17.66
N TYR A 105 1.08 19.63 -16.94
CA TYR A 105 -0.27 19.58 -17.51
C TYR A 105 -0.84 20.96 -17.77
N ASP A 106 -1.35 21.18 -18.98
CA ASP A 106 -1.97 22.47 -19.38
C ASP A 106 -3.45 22.51 -18.92
N TYR A 107 -3.68 23.15 -17.77
CA TYR A 107 -5.03 23.36 -17.18
C TYR A 107 -5.82 24.44 -17.95
N LYS A 108 -6.09 24.24 -19.25
CA LYS A 108 -6.93 25.18 -20.04
C LYS A 108 -8.30 25.38 -19.41
N ASN A 109 -8.91 24.28 -19.01
CA ASN A 109 -10.03 24.25 -18.09
C ASN A 109 -9.52 23.80 -16.73
N HIS A 110 -10.16 24.22 -15.66
CA HIS A 110 -9.84 23.65 -14.34
C HIS A 110 -10.07 22.13 -14.37
N LEU A 111 -9.25 21.37 -13.65
CA LEU A 111 -9.40 19.93 -13.45
C LEU A 111 -9.87 19.65 -12.03
N ILE A 112 -11.05 19.06 -11.88
CA ILE A 112 -11.62 18.70 -10.58
C ILE A 112 -11.59 17.19 -10.42
N LEU A 113 -10.80 16.68 -9.46
CA LEU A 113 -10.73 15.27 -9.10
C LEU A 113 -11.64 15.01 -7.90
N VAL A 114 -12.69 14.23 -8.08
CA VAL A 114 -13.64 13.90 -7.01
C VAL A 114 -13.46 12.45 -6.56
N PHE A 115 -13.20 12.27 -5.28
CA PHE A 115 -13.15 10.95 -4.63
C PHE A 115 -14.38 10.78 -3.74
N ASP A 116 -15.35 10.00 -4.22
CA ASP A 116 -16.59 9.72 -3.49
C ASP A 116 -16.45 8.48 -2.62
N ASP A 117 -17.06 8.52 -1.42
CA ASP A 117 -16.93 7.53 -0.36
C ASP A 117 -15.47 7.35 0.15
N PHE A 118 -14.70 8.44 0.24
CA PHE A 118 -13.29 8.44 0.63
C PHE A 118 -13.02 7.81 2.02
N HIS A 119 -14.00 7.73 2.89
CA HIS A 119 -13.91 7.09 4.20
C HIS A 119 -13.64 5.57 4.14
N THR A 120 -13.79 4.93 2.98
CA THR A 120 -13.48 3.51 2.77
C THR A 120 -11.97 3.25 2.61
N ILE A 121 -11.18 4.30 2.38
CA ILE A 121 -9.71 4.19 2.29
C ILE A 121 -9.13 4.11 3.69
N GLU A 122 -8.38 3.05 3.96
CA GLU A 122 -7.72 2.81 5.25
C GLU A 122 -6.22 3.13 5.20
N GLU A 123 -5.62 3.14 4.01
CA GLU A 123 -4.20 3.42 3.83
C GLU A 123 -3.88 4.92 3.99
N ASN A 124 -3.07 5.25 4.99
CA ASN A 124 -2.60 6.62 5.24
C ASN A 124 -1.84 7.22 4.05
N ASN A 125 -1.15 6.41 3.25
CA ASN A 125 -0.36 6.83 2.10
C ASN A 125 -1.20 7.59 1.06
N VAL A 126 -2.47 7.22 0.88
CA VAL A 126 -3.37 7.90 -0.05
C VAL A 126 -3.61 9.35 0.38
N PHE A 127 -3.85 9.58 1.66
CA PHE A 127 -4.09 10.94 2.15
C PHE A 127 -2.80 11.77 2.17
N GLU A 128 -1.65 11.17 2.47
CA GLU A 128 -0.35 11.83 2.38
C GLU A 128 -0.02 12.24 0.95
N LEU A 129 -0.34 11.40 -0.05
CA LEU A 129 -0.21 11.75 -1.46
C LEU A 129 -1.09 12.96 -1.81
N ILE A 130 -2.36 12.94 -1.41
CA ILE A 130 -3.26 14.08 -1.64
C ILE A 130 -2.69 15.35 -0.98
N LYS A 131 -2.17 15.24 0.25
CA LYS A 131 -1.51 16.38 0.92
C LYS A 131 -0.28 16.89 0.15
N ALA A 132 0.51 16.00 -0.42
CA ALA A 132 1.67 16.38 -1.24
C ALA A 132 1.23 17.18 -2.46
N ILE A 133 0.26 16.69 -3.23
CA ILE A 133 -0.30 17.39 -4.39
C ILE A 133 -0.88 18.75 -4.00
N VAL A 134 -1.67 18.83 -2.94
CA VAL A 134 -2.31 20.06 -2.46
C VAL A 134 -1.28 21.12 -2.03
N ARG A 135 -0.14 20.71 -1.48
CA ARG A 135 0.94 21.63 -1.07
C ARG A 135 1.63 22.33 -2.23
N GLU A 136 1.64 21.73 -3.42
CA GLU A 136 2.20 22.33 -4.64
C GLU A 136 1.35 23.50 -5.16
N ARG A 137 0.10 23.66 -4.72
CA ARG A 137 -0.81 24.76 -5.10
C ARG A 137 -0.92 24.93 -6.61
N LEU A 138 -1.09 23.82 -7.34
CA LEU A 138 -1.21 23.86 -8.79
C LEU A 138 -2.45 24.66 -9.20
N SER A 139 -2.23 25.71 -9.98
CA SER A 139 -3.31 26.57 -10.47
C SER A 139 -4.16 25.78 -11.45
N GLY A 140 -5.43 25.60 -11.13
CA GLY A 140 -6.38 24.87 -11.97
C GLY A 140 -6.60 23.40 -11.58
N LEU A 141 -5.89 22.84 -10.58
CA LEU A 141 -6.16 21.52 -10.03
C LEU A 141 -6.89 21.64 -8.69
N HIS A 142 -8.05 20.99 -8.59
CA HIS A 142 -8.89 20.99 -7.40
C HIS A 142 -9.26 19.56 -7.02
N ILE A 143 -9.09 19.19 -5.75
CA ILE A 143 -9.43 17.86 -5.24
C ILE A 143 -10.65 17.98 -4.33
N VAL A 144 -11.62 17.11 -4.51
CA VAL A 144 -12.83 17.02 -3.68
C VAL A 144 -12.89 15.65 -3.02
N LEU A 145 -12.88 15.62 -1.70
CA LEU A 145 -13.08 14.41 -0.90
C LEU A 145 -14.49 14.39 -0.32
N ILE A 146 -15.28 13.39 -0.69
CA ILE A 146 -16.59 13.15 -0.10
C ILE A 146 -16.43 12.03 0.93
N THR A 147 -16.65 12.35 2.22
CA THR A 147 -16.36 11.44 3.33
C THR A 147 -17.47 11.44 4.38
N ARG A 148 -17.53 10.38 5.20
CA ARG A 148 -18.39 10.31 6.39
C ARG A 148 -17.65 10.62 7.67
N GLU A 149 -16.34 10.43 7.71
CA GLU A 149 -15.48 10.58 8.88
C GLU A 149 -14.38 11.60 8.62
N LEU A 150 -14.33 12.65 9.44
CA LEU A 150 -13.31 13.68 9.38
C LEU A 150 -12.09 13.31 10.24
N ALA A 151 -12.30 12.55 11.30
CA ALA A 151 -11.27 12.26 12.30
C ALA A 151 -10.08 11.44 11.75
N LYS A 152 -10.29 10.66 10.68
CA LYS A 152 -9.22 9.92 10.00
C LYS A 152 -8.34 10.81 9.10
N LEU A 153 -8.81 12.03 8.79
CA LEU A 153 -8.10 12.96 7.92
C LEU A 153 -7.31 13.96 8.78
N ASP A 154 -6.01 13.75 8.94
CA ASP A 154 -5.13 14.74 9.57
C ASP A 154 -4.89 15.92 8.61
N ALA A 155 -5.86 16.82 8.53
CA ALA A 155 -5.85 17.99 7.65
C ALA A 155 -5.50 19.30 8.40
N ALA A 156 -5.08 19.24 9.65
CA ALA A 156 -4.88 20.42 10.50
C ALA A 156 -3.86 21.42 9.88
N ASP A 157 -2.77 20.92 9.30
CA ASP A 157 -1.76 21.74 8.63
C ASP A 157 -2.28 22.41 7.34
N LEU A 158 -3.17 21.76 6.60
CA LEU A 158 -3.79 22.30 5.39
C LEU A 158 -4.78 23.41 5.73
N TYR A 159 -5.54 23.29 6.82
CA TYR A 159 -6.40 24.36 7.32
C TYR A 159 -5.60 25.60 7.75
N GLN A 160 -4.51 25.40 8.49
CA GLN A 160 -3.64 26.50 8.93
C GLN A 160 -3.02 27.25 7.75
N LYS A 161 -2.71 26.55 6.64
CA LYS A 161 -2.14 27.13 5.41
C LYS A 161 -3.20 27.66 4.44
N GLN A 162 -4.48 27.59 4.80
CA GLN A 162 -5.62 27.99 3.94
C GLN A 162 -5.64 27.22 2.60
N LEU A 163 -5.27 25.95 2.60
CA LEU A 163 -5.26 25.07 1.42
C LEU A 163 -6.50 24.18 1.36
N CYS A 164 -7.28 24.13 2.42
CA CYS A 164 -8.45 23.25 2.55
C CYS A 164 -9.70 24.03 2.94
N PHE A 165 -10.81 23.69 2.29
CA PHE A 165 -12.16 24.17 2.61
C PHE A 165 -13.05 22.97 2.98
N THR A 166 -14.00 23.17 3.93
CA THR A 166 -14.89 22.07 4.35
C THR A 166 -16.34 22.47 4.31
N ILE A 167 -17.14 21.61 3.71
CA ILE A 167 -18.61 21.63 3.76
C ILE A 167 -19.07 20.55 4.71
N THR A 168 -19.80 20.95 5.75
CA THR A 168 -20.28 20.05 6.82
C THR A 168 -21.74 19.72 6.68
N GLU A 169 -22.23 18.76 7.47
CA GLU A 169 -23.64 18.39 7.56
C GLU A 169 -24.58 19.58 7.80
N LYS A 170 -24.16 20.56 8.63
CA LYS A 170 -24.93 21.80 8.88
C LYS A 170 -25.22 22.58 7.62
N SER A 171 -24.30 22.55 6.66
CA SER A 171 -24.47 23.18 5.36
C SER A 171 -25.36 22.37 4.43
N LEU A 172 -25.26 21.04 4.51
CA LEU A 172 -25.97 20.11 3.61
C LEU A 172 -27.43 19.87 4.02
N LYS A 173 -27.79 20.02 5.31
CA LYS A 173 -29.18 19.95 5.75
C LYS A 173 -30.07 20.87 4.93
N PHE A 174 -31.24 20.36 4.53
CA PHE A 174 -32.28 21.16 3.91
C PHE A 174 -32.85 22.14 4.94
N ASN A 175 -32.93 23.40 4.59
CA ASN A 175 -33.66 24.35 5.43
C ASN A 175 -35.19 24.16 5.21
N ARG A 176 -35.99 24.89 6.01
CA ARG A 176 -37.44 24.79 5.93
C ARG A 176 -38.01 25.01 4.53
N GLU A 177 -37.51 26.04 3.85
CA GLU A 177 -37.95 26.39 2.50
C GLU A 177 -37.57 25.32 1.48
N GLU A 178 -36.33 24.80 1.56
CA GLU A 178 -35.85 23.71 0.71
C GLU A 178 -36.64 22.42 0.93
N VAL A 179 -37.04 22.09 2.17
CA VAL A 179 -37.93 20.96 2.47
C VAL A 179 -39.28 21.12 1.79
N PHE A 180 -39.87 22.32 1.86
CA PHE A 180 -41.15 22.59 1.23
C PHE A 180 -41.07 22.47 -0.29
N GLN A 181 -40.02 23.04 -0.90
CA GLN A 181 -39.75 22.89 -2.34
C GLN A 181 -39.56 21.42 -2.72
N TYR A 182 -38.87 20.64 -1.88
CA TYR A 182 -38.67 19.22 -2.12
C TYR A 182 -39.98 18.43 -2.08
N LEU A 183 -40.86 18.72 -1.14
CA LEU A 183 -42.18 18.10 -1.05
C LEU A 183 -43.05 18.46 -2.27
N ASP A 184 -42.95 19.70 -2.79
CA ASP A 184 -43.62 20.11 -4.02
C ASP A 184 -43.03 19.38 -5.24
N PHE A 185 -41.71 19.30 -5.34
CA PHE A 185 -40.99 18.53 -6.38
C PHE A 185 -41.39 17.05 -6.37
N MET A 186 -41.57 16.49 -5.18
CA MET A 186 -42.07 15.12 -5.00
C MET A 186 -43.59 15.01 -5.20
N GLU A 187 -44.31 16.10 -5.56
CA GLU A 187 -45.77 16.16 -5.75
C GLU A 187 -46.56 15.66 -4.53
N CYS A 188 -46.07 15.90 -3.31
CA CYS A 188 -46.79 15.56 -2.11
C CYS A 188 -47.87 16.61 -1.81
N ARG A 189 -49.15 16.21 -1.90
CA ARG A 189 -50.29 17.11 -1.58
C ARG A 189 -50.50 17.15 -0.08
N MET A 190 -50.10 18.25 0.56
CA MET A 190 -50.06 18.41 2.04
C MET A 190 -50.44 19.82 2.46
N SER A 191 -51.06 19.95 3.66
CA SER A 191 -51.26 21.23 4.31
C SER A 191 -49.93 21.81 4.79
N GLU A 192 -49.85 23.11 5.07
CA GLU A 192 -48.68 23.77 5.59
C GLU A 192 -48.27 23.20 6.97
N GLU A 193 -49.23 22.85 7.82
CA GLU A 193 -49.00 22.20 9.09
C GLU A 193 -48.36 20.81 8.98
N GLU A 194 -48.77 20.04 7.97
CA GLU A 194 -48.18 18.74 7.69
C GLU A 194 -46.74 18.88 7.14
N ARG A 195 -46.46 19.85 6.28
CA ARG A 195 -45.12 20.18 5.79
C ARG A 195 -44.21 20.59 6.94
N GLU A 196 -44.70 21.40 7.86
CA GLU A 196 -43.95 21.82 9.06
C GLU A 196 -43.59 20.61 9.92
N ARG A 197 -44.51 19.67 10.10
CA ARG A 197 -44.24 18.41 10.82
C ARG A 197 -43.17 17.56 10.12
N VAL A 198 -43.20 17.46 8.77
CA VAL A 198 -42.17 16.75 8.02
C VAL A 198 -40.82 17.41 8.27
N TYR A 199 -40.72 18.74 8.23
CA TYR A 199 -39.49 19.44 8.55
C TYR A 199 -38.99 19.14 9.97
N GLN A 200 -39.86 19.17 10.97
CA GLN A 200 -39.51 18.88 12.35
C GLN A 200 -39.05 17.43 12.57
N ILE A 201 -39.69 16.47 11.91
CA ILE A 201 -39.32 15.04 12.01
C ILE A 201 -38.01 14.74 11.27
N THR A 202 -37.83 15.30 10.11
CA THR A 202 -36.66 15.02 9.26
C THR A 202 -35.44 15.87 9.63
N ASP A 203 -35.64 16.97 10.35
CA ASP A 203 -34.62 18.00 10.67
C ASP A 203 -33.78 18.36 9.42
N GLY A 204 -34.41 18.34 8.22
CA GLY A 204 -33.78 18.61 6.95
C GLY A 204 -32.79 17.52 6.47
N TRP A 205 -32.81 16.34 7.05
CA TRP A 205 -31.99 15.21 6.60
C TRP A 205 -32.56 14.60 5.31
N GLU A 206 -31.81 14.71 4.20
CA GLU A 206 -32.28 14.40 2.84
C GLU A 206 -32.84 12.99 2.70
N SER A 207 -32.13 11.96 3.18
CA SER A 207 -32.61 10.58 3.07
C SER A 207 -33.92 10.36 3.85
N MET A 208 -34.06 10.96 5.03
CA MET A 208 -35.27 10.89 5.82
C MET A 208 -36.41 11.61 5.10
N LEU A 209 -36.13 12.79 4.55
CA LEU A 209 -37.09 13.56 3.77
C LEU A 209 -37.58 12.78 2.55
N TYR A 210 -36.67 12.11 1.82
CA TYR A 210 -37.02 11.26 0.67
C TYR A 210 -37.92 10.10 1.09
N ILE A 211 -37.56 9.38 2.15
CA ILE A 211 -38.34 8.25 2.66
C ILE A 211 -39.72 8.70 3.10
N THR A 212 -39.81 9.79 3.86
CA THR A 212 -41.07 10.37 4.34
C THR A 212 -41.95 10.81 3.16
N ALA A 213 -41.39 11.51 2.17
CA ALA A 213 -42.15 11.95 0.97
C ALA A 213 -42.68 10.76 0.19
N LYS A 214 -41.92 9.68 0.03
CA LYS A 214 -42.38 8.44 -0.63
C LYS A 214 -43.53 7.76 0.13
N GLY A 215 -43.40 7.67 1.48
CA GLY A 215 -44.49 7.14 2.32
C GLY A 215 -45.79 7.94 2.17
N ILE A 216 -45.70 9.27 2.18
CA ILE A 216 -46.86 10.15 2.00
C ILE A 216 -47.51 9.92 0.64
N LYS A 217 -46.74 9.78 -0.46
CA LYS A 217 -47.27 9.43 -1.78
C LYS A 217 -48.03 8.10 -1.80
N GLN A 218 -47.67 7.19 -0.92
CA GLN A 218 -48.34 5.89 -0.75
C GLN A 218 -49.53 5.96 0.21
N GLY A 219 -49.89 7.15 0.74
CA GLY A 219 -51.06 7.38 1.56
C GLY A 219 -50.80 7.15 3.07
N LEU A 220 -49.55 7.11 3.49
CA LEU A 220 -49.18 6.90 4.91
C LEU A 220 -49.25 8.21 5.70
N PRO A 221 -49.81 8.23 6.93
CA PRO A 221 -49.92 9.45 7.72
C PRO A 221 -48.57 9.88 8.29
N VAL A 222 -48.33 11.20 8.41
CA VAL A 222 -47.15 11.75 9.06
C VAL A 222 -47.25 11.52 10.58
N GLY A 223 -46.43 10.58 11.08
CA GLY A 223 -46.45 10.18 12.51
C GLY A 223 -45.87 11.21 13.48
N LYS A 224 -46.19 11.07 14.76
CA LYS A 224 -45.88 12.06 15.81
C LYS A 224 -44.51 11.92 16.46
N SER A 225 -43.69 10.91 16.21
CA SER A 225 -42.38 10.71 16.87
C SER A 225 -41.74 9.40 16.39
N ALA A 226 -41.39 9.30 15.11
CA ALA A 226 -40.76 8.10 14.58
C ALA A 226 -39.25 8.32 14.39
N THR A 227 -38.44 7.37 14.85
CA THR A 227 -37.02 7.30 14.48
C THR A 227 -36.90 6.92 12.99
N ALA A 228 -35.69 7.03 12.41
CA ALA A 228 -35.45 6.57 11.04
C ALA A 228 -35.87 5.11 10.87
N ASP A 229 -35.56 4.29 11.86
CA ASP A 229 -35.86 2.85 11.87
C ASP A 229 -37.37 2.59 11.95
N ASP A 230 -38.12 3.34 12.74
CA ASP A 230 -39.59 3.22 12.82
C ASP A 230 -40.25 3.56 11.47
N ILE A 231 -39.73 4.56 10.77
CA ILE A 231 -40.25 4.96 9.46
C ILE A 231 -39.92 3.90 8.40
N ILE A 232 -38.71 3.36 8.41
CA ILE A 232 -38.32 2.28 7.50
C ILE A 232 -39.14 1.03 7.77
N GLU A 233 -39.30 0.65 9.05
CA GLU A 233 -40.08 -0.51 9.46
C GLU A 233 -41.54 -0.39 8.97
N GLN A 234 -42.21 0.73 9.33
CA GLN A 234 -43.62 0.89 9.02
C GLN A 234 -43.95 1.13 7.54
N ASN A 235 -43.08 1.84 6.83
CA ASN A 235 -43.41 2.28 5.47
C ASN A 235 -42.80 1.39 4.37
N PHE A 236 -41.79 0.58 4.69
CA PHE A 236 -41.07 -0.17 3.67
C PHE A 236 -40.83 -1.63 4.01
N TYR A 237 -40.58 -1.95 5.28
CA TYR A 237 -40.15 -3.30 5.65
C TYR A 237 -41.30 -4.18 6.14
N HIS A 238 -42.30 -3.59 6.85
CA HIS A 238 -43.43 -4.35 7.40
C HIS A 238 -44.21 -5.09 6.34
N ASP A 239 -44.54 -4.44 5.24
CA ASP A 239 -45.40 -4.95 4.17
C ASP A 239 -44.66 -5.81 3.12
N LEU A 240 -43.35 -6.05 3.31
CA LEU A 240 -42.61 -6.94 2.42
C LEU A 240 -42.96 -8.40 2.67
N SER A 241 -43.09 -9.15 1.59
CA SER A 241 -43.24 -10.59 1.63
C SER A 241 -42.02 -11.27 2.25
N PRO A 242 -42.14 -12.49 2.77
CA PRO A 242 -40.98 -13.23 3.27
C PRO A 242 -39.85 -13.38 2.26
N ALA A 243 -40.16 -13.60 0.98
CA ALA A 243 -39.19 -13.69 -0.10
C ALA A 243 -38.46 -12.35 -0.33
N GLU A 244 -39.20 -11.21 -0.35
CA GLU A 244 -38.57 -9.89 -0.46
C GLU A 244 -37.64 -9.57 0.71
N LYS A 245 -38.03 -9.92 1.95
CA LYS A 245 -37.17 -9.76 3.15
C LYS A 245 -35.89 -10.61 3.03
N GLU A 246 -36.02 -11.84 2.63
CA GLU A 246 -34.88 -12.74 2.45
C GLU A 246 -33.91 -12.22 1.36
N VAL A 247 -34.42 -11.72 0.25
CA VAL A 247 -33.58 -11.06 -0.79
C VAL A 247 -32.81 -9.89 -0.21
N LEU A 248 -33.47 -9.01 0.54
CA LEU A 248 -32.82 -7.85 1.16
C LEU A 248 -31.76 -8.27 2.18
N TRP A 249 -32.03 -9.28 3.01
CA TRP A 249 -31.05 -9.81 3.96
C TRP A 249 -29.82 -10.35 3.25
N ARG A 250 -30.01 -11.23 2.25
CA ARG A 250 -28.89 -11.83 1.51
C ARG A 250 -28.02 -10.78 0.80
N LEU A 251 -28.65 -9.76 0.22
CA LEU A 251 -27.92 -8.72 -0.52
C LEU A 251 -27.38 -7.58 0.37
N SER A 252 -27.80 -7.48 1.65
CA SER A 252 -27.33 -6.44 2.57
C SER A 252 -25.84 -6.56 2.94
N VAL A 253 -25.29 -7.76 2.89
CA VAL A 253 -23.87 -8.03 3.19
C VAL A 253 -22.92 -7.65 2.04
N LEU A 254 -23.48 -7.40 0.84
CA LEU A 254 -22.70 -7.05 -0.34
C LEU A 254 -22.62 -5.53 -0.50
N SER A 255 -21.43 -5.01 -0.71
CA SER A 255 -21.23 -3.58 -0.98
C SER A 255 -21.82 -3.16 -2.33
N SER A 256 -21.64 -4.02 -3.35
CA SER A 256 -22.22 -3.90 -4.68
C SER A 256 -22.24 -5.28 -5.35
N PHE A 257 -23.13 -5.47 -6.33
CA PHE A 257 -23.25 -6.75 -7.03
C PHE A 257 -23.86 -6.54 -8.42
N THR A 258 -23.58 -7.45 -9.34
CA THR A 258 -24.23 -7.53 -10.65
C THR A 258 -25.48 -8.40 -10.55
N LYS A 259 -26.39 -8.31 -11.55
CA LYS A 259 -27.54 -9.23 -11.63
C LYS A 259 -27.09 -10.70 -11.67
N ARG A 260 -25.96 -11.00 -12.33
CA ARG A 260 -25.40 -12.36 -12.39
C ARG A 260 -24.95 -12.85 -11.00
N MET A 261 -24.27 -12.01 -10.25
CA MET A 261 -23.88 -12.33 -8.88
C MET A 261 -25.10 -12.52 -7.97
N ALA A 262 -26.10 -11.62 -8.08
CA ALA A 262 -27.35 -11.75 -7.33
C ALA A 262 -28.06 -13.09 -7.62
N ALA A 263 -28.11 -13.53 -8.88
CA ALA A 263 -28.71 -14.80 -9.27
C ALA A 263 -28.01 -16.01 -8.60
N VAL A 264 -26.67 -15.97 -8.51
CA VAL A 264 -25.88 -17.03 -7.82
C VAL A 264 -26.12 -17.01 -6.32
N VAL A 265 -26.12 -15.81 -5.71
CA VAL A 265 -26.27 -15.64 -4.26
C VAL A 265 -27.68 -16.01 -3.80
N LEU A 266 -28.70 -15.63 -4.55
CA LEU A 266 -30.10 -15.94 -4.24
C LEU A 266 -30.43 -17.40 -4.47
N ASP A 267 -29.86 -18.03 -5.53
CA ASP A 267 -29.93 -19.47 -5.85
C ASP A 267 -31.36 -20.07 -5.80
N ASN A 268 -32.36 -19.25 -6.09
CA ASN A 268 -33.77 -19.64 -6.09
C ASN A 268 -34.54 -18.73 -7.05
N SER A 269 -35.37 -19.31 -7.92
CA SER A 269 -36.15 -18.56 -8.91
C SER A 269 -37.15 -17.61 -8.26
N GLU A 270 -37.81 -18.01 -7.17
CA GLU A 270 -38.76 -17.17 -6.43
C GLU A 270 -38.04 -15.95 -5.80
N LEU A 271 -36.87 -16.15 -5.21
CA LEU A 271 -36.07 -15.03 -4.68
C LEU A 271 -35.56 -14.11 -5.79
N TYR A 272 -35.20 -14.65 -6.94
CA TYR A 272 -34.76 -13.82 -8.07
C TYR A 272 -35.92 -13.00 -8.67
N GLU A 273 -37.13 -13.58 -8.77
CA GLU A 273 -38.32 -12.83 -9.17
C GLU A 273 -38.65 -11.71 -8.16
N ALA A 274 -38.58 -12.00 -6.87
CA ALA A 274 -38.74 -10.99 -5.83
C ALA A 274 -37.67 -9.87 -5.93
N PHE A 275 -36.40 -10.21 -6.25
CA PHE A 275 -35.35 -9.23 -6.51
C PHE A 275 -35.65 -8.32 -7.71
N GLU A 276 -36.11 -8.87 -8.84
CA GLU A 276 -36.50 -8.06 -10.01
C GLU A 276 -37.71 -7.13 -9.69
N MET A 277 -38.65 -7.59 -8.87
CA MET A 277 -39.75 -6.74 -8.39
C MET A 277 -39.23 -5.61 -7.48
N LEU A 278 -38.29 -5.89 -6.56
CA LEU A 278 -37.70 -4.89 -5.69
C LEU A 278 -36.90 -3.84 -6.49
N ILE A 279 -36.17 -4.24 -7.52
CA ILE A 279 -35.50 -3.31 -8.44
C ILE A 279 -36.48 -2.38 -9.10
N SER A 280 -37.62 -2.90 -9.59
CA SER A 280 -38.64 -2.10 -10.27
C SER A 280 -39.24 -1.02 -9.35
N LYS A 281 -39.30 -1.26 -8.04
CA LYS A 281 -39.78 -0.30 -7.05
C LYS A 281 -38.82 0.87 -6.79
N SER A 282 -37.54 0.80 -7.27
CA SER A 282 -36.50 1.82 -7.21
C SER A 282 -36.19 2.46 -5.84
N VAL A 283 -36.81 1.98 -4.79
CA VAL A 283 -36.64 2.51 -3.41
C VAL A 283 -35.41 1.91 -2.74
N PHE A 284 -35.20 0.60 -2.93
CA PHE A 284 -34.20 -0.18 -2.22
C PHE A 284 -32.81 -0.11 -2.86
N PHE A 285 -32.76 -0.11 -4.18
CA PHE A 285 -31.54 -0.26 -4.94
C PHE A 285 -31.15 1.00 -5.71
N VAL A 286 -29.86 1.22 -5.84
CA VAL A 286 -29.24 2.22 -6.74
C VAL A 286 -28.51 1.46 -7.82
N PHE A 287 -28.75 1.80 -9.07
CA PHE A 287 -28.03 1.28 -10.23
C PHE A 287 -26.85 2.20 -10.57
N HIS A 288 -25.70 1.61 -10.85
CA HIS A 288 -24.48 2.31 -11.24
C HIS A 288 -24.14 1.90 -12.69
N GLU A 289 -24.21 2.85 -13.64
CA GLU A 289 -23.97 2.56 -15.07
C GLU A 289 -22.55 2.06 -15.37
N PRO A 290 -21.45 2.67 -14.85
CA PRO A 290 -20.10 2.28 -15.24
C PRO A 290 -19.72 0.86 -14.82
N GLY A 291 -20.45 0.06 -14.26
CA GLY A 291 -20.12 -1.32 -13.90
C GLY A 291 -21.33 -2.26 -13.99
N HIS A 292 -22.46 -1.77 -14.44
CA HIS A 292 -23.74 -2.48 -14.43
C HIS A 292 -24.04 -3.13 -13.08
N THR A 293 -23.68 -2.42 -11.98
CA THR A 293 -23.79 -2.91 -10.60
C THR A 293 -24.98 -2.28 -9.87
N TYR A 294 -25.53 -3.04 -8.96
CA TYR A 294 -26.57 -2.62 -8.02
C TYR A 294 -25.98 -2.55 -6.62
N ARG A 295 -26.45 -1.62 -5.82
CA ARG A 295 -26.21 -1.58 -4.39
C ARG A 295 -27.50 -1.24 -3.65
N LEU A 296 -27.66 -1.78 -2.46
CA LEU A 296 -28.69 -1.32 -1.53
C LEU A 296 -28.41 0.13 -1.11
N ARG A 297 -29.46 0.95 -1.00
CA ARG A 297 -29.31 2.29 -0.40
C ARG A 297 -28.79 2.15 1.02
N ASN A 298 -27.73 2.87 1.34
CA ASN A 298 -26.97 2.66 2.55
C ASN A 298 -27.85 2.68 3.82
N ILE A 299 -28.79 3.64 3.94
CA ILE A 299 -29.67 3.71 5.11
C ILE A 299 -30.56 2.47 5.25
N LEU A 300 -31.04 1.93 4.14
CA LEU A 300 -31.86 0.72 4.14
C LEU A 300 -31.00 -0.52 4.37
N ARG A 301 -29.79 -0.56 3.82
CA ARG A 301 -28.82 -1.64 4.02
C ARG A 301 -28.48 -1.81 5.50
N ASP A 302 -28.12 -0.72 6.15
CA ASP A 302 -27.70 -0.76 7.56
C ASP A 302 -28.87 -1.20 8.45
N TYR A 303 -30.08 -0.65 8.26
CA TYR A 303 -31.28 -1.10 8.95
C TYR A 303 -31.57 -2.60 8.70
N ILE A 304 -31.54 -3.04 7.43
CA ILE A 304 -31.84 -4.43 7.06
C ILE A 304 -30.79 -5.38 7.64
N TYR A 305 -29.52 -4.98 7.62
CA TYR A 305 -28.43 -5.78 8.19
C TYR A 305 -28.55 -5.92 9.71
N GLU A 306 -28.79 -4.81 10.43
CA GLU A 306 -29.03 -4.84 11.88
C GLU A 306 -30.26 -5.68 12.25
N ARG A 307 -31.32 -5.56 11.47
CA ARG A 307 -32.53 -6.35 11.67
C ARG A 307 -32.26 -7.84 11.44
N ALA A 308 -31.53 -8.19 10.40
CA ALA A 308 -31.13 -9.57 10.12
C ALA A 308 -30.27 -10.17 11.26
N LEU A 309 -29.38 -9.37 11.87
CA LEU A 309 -28.62 -9.80 13.04
C LEU A 309 -29.52 -10.06 14.26
N ILE A 310 -30.52 -9.19 14.50
CA ILE A 310 -31.52 -9.40 15.58
C ILE A 310 -32.30 -10.69 15.33
N ASP A 311 -32.72 -10.93 14.11
CA ASP A 311 -33.46 -12.12 13.69
C ASP A 311 -32.55 -13.37 13.53
N ARG A 312 -31.24 -13.24 13.82
CA ARG A 312 -30.22 -14.31 13.78
C ARG A 312 -30.12 -14.99 12.43
N VAL A 313 -30.20 -14.21 11.36
CA VAL A 313 -30.01 -14.73 10.00
C VAL A 313 -28.58 -15.25 9.84
N ASP A 314 -28.44 -16.47 9.30
CA ASP A 314 -27.13 -17.03 8.97
C ASP A 314 -26.70 -16.59 7.56
N PHE A 315 -25.62 -15.82 7.49
CA PHE A 315 -25.03 -15.32 6.24
C PHE A 315 -23.92 -16.20 5.66
N THR A 316 -23.58 -17.30 6.32
CA THR A 316 -22.45 -18.18 5.94
C THR A 316 -22.53 -18.58 4.47
N GLU A 317 -23.70 -19.08 4.03
CA GLU A 317 -23.91 -19.51 2.66
C GLU A 317 -23.84 -18.36 1.65
N VAL A 318 -24.34 -17.19 2.02
CA VAL A 318 -24.28 -15.96 1.19
C VAL A 318 -22.83 -15.55 0.97
N TYR A 319 -22.04 -15.48 2.04
CA TYR A 319 -20.61 -15.17 1.96
C TYR A 319 -19.84 -16.21 1.14
N ARG A 320 -20.13 -17.50 1.33
CA ARG A 320 -19.49 -18.58 0.58
C ARG A 320 -19.75 -18.46 -0.93
N LYS A 321 -20.99 -18.33 -1.34
CA LYS A 321 -21.36 -18.17 -2.77
C LYS A 321 -20.78 -16.88 -3.37
N SER A 322 -20.81 -15.79 -2.61
CA SER A 322 -20.22 -14.52 -3.02
C SER A 322 -18.73 -14.63 -3.24
N GLY A 323 -18.02 -15.27 -2.30
CA GLY A 323 -16.58 -15.53 -2.40
C GLY A 323 -16.22 -16.38 -3.63
N GLN A 324 -16.94 -17.45 -3.86
CA GLN A 324 -16.72 -18.34 -5.02
C GLN A 324 -16.99 -17.63 -6.35
N TRP A 325 -18.05 -16.79 -6.41
CA TRP A 325 -18.31 -15.99 -7.60
C TRP A 325 -17.20 -14.98 -7.87
N LEU A 326 -16.73 -14.29 -6.83
CA LEU A 326 -15.64 -13.32 -6.92
C LEU A 326 -14.31 -13.97 -7.31
N LEU A 327 -14.03 -15.19 -6.85
CA LEU A 327 -12.87 -15.97 -7.31
C LEU A 327 -12.93 -16.25 -8.81
N ALA A 328 -14.09 -16.65 -9.31
CA ALA A 328 -14.28 -16.92 -10.73
C ALA A 328 -14.17 -15.64 -11.58
N ASP A 329 -14.45 -14.47 -10.99
CA ASP A 329 -14.31 -13.14 -11.61
C ASP A 329 -12.90 -12.54 -11.44
N GLY A 330 -11.97 -13.23 -10.76
CA GLY A 330 -10.59 -12.78 -10.54
C GLY A 330 -10.41 -11.70 -9.45
N GLN A 331 -11.46 -11.43 -8.64
CA GLN A 331 -11.41 -10.44 -7.56
C GLN A 331 -10.99 -11.11 -6.24
N TYR A 332 -9.72 -11.53 -6.16
CA TYR A 332 -9.20 -12.35 -5.05
C TYR A 332 -9.33 -11.71 -3.67
N SER A 333 -9.04 -10.43 -3.53
CA SER A 333 -9.09 -9.74 -2.24
C SER A 333 -10.49 -9.78 -1.64
N LYS A 334 -11.51 -9.40 -2.40
CA LYS A 334 -12.92 -9.45 -1.97
C LYS A 334 -13.41 -10.90 -1.76
N ALA A 335 -12.93 -11.81 -2.61
CA ALA A 335 -13.26 -13.22 -2.48
C ALA A 335 -12.78 -13.78 -1.14
N PHE A 336 -11.54 -13.49 -0.76
CA PHE A 336 -10.98 -13.94 0.51
C PHE A 336 -11.65 -13.34 1.72
N GLU A 337 -12.10 -12.08 1.66
CA GLU A 337 -12.92 -11.51 2.72
C GLU A 337 -14.23 -12.27 2.90
N CYS A 338 -14.95 -12.52 1.80
CA CYS A 338 -16.19 -13.28 1.85
C CYS A 338 -15.97 -14.70 2.37
N LEU A 339 -14.97 -15.43 1.84
CA LEU A 339 -14.65 -16.78 2.27
C LEU A 339 -14.19 -16.82 3.74
N TYR A 340 -13.44 -15.84 4.20
CA TYR A 340 -13.04 -15.73 5.60
C TYR A 340 -14.24 -15.55 6.53
N ARG A 341 -15.21 -14.72 6.15
CA ARG A 341 -16.47 -14.52 6.88
C ARG A 341 -17.35 -15.78 6.85
N ALA A 342 -17.31 -16.52 5.75
CA ALA A 342 -17.96 -17.83 5.63
C ALA A 342 -17.27 -18.93 6.46
N GLY A 343 -16.04 -18.72 6.92
CA GLY A 343 -15.24 -19.71 7.60
C GLY A 343 -14.53 -20.71 6.67
N GLU A 344 -14.53 -20.46 5.36
CA GLU A 344 -13.94 -21.33 4.31
C GLU A 344 -12.41 -21.16 4.23
N LEU A 345 -11.73 -21.30 5.39
CA LEU A 345 -10.29 -21.11 5.50
C LEU A 345 -9.49 -22.09 4.64
N GLU A 346 -10.01 -23.30 4.49
CA GLU A 346 -9.37 -24.36 3.70
C GLU A 346 -9.33 -24.00 2.21
N GLU A 347 -10.40 -23.43 1.68
CA GLU A 347 -10.49 -22.97 0.29
C GLU A 347 -9.47 -21.85 0.03
N ILE A 348 -9.38 -20.85 0.93
CA ILE A 348 -8.39 -19.79 0.85
C ILE A 348 -6.97 -20.36 0.85
N LEU A 349 -6.64 -21.22 1.82
CA LEU A 349 -5.30 -21.81 1.92
C LEU A 349 -4.96 -22.69 0.72
N SER A 350 -5.94 -23.40 0.14
CA SER A 350 -5.75 -24.19 -1.07
C SER A 350 -5.33 -23.31 -2.26
N ILE A 351 -6.00 -22.16 -2.44
CA ILE A 351 -5.68 -21.21 -3.50
C ILE A 351 -4.28 -20.63 -3.28
N LEU A 352 -3.98 -20.13 -2.08
CA LEU A 352 -2.66 -19.61 -1.73
C LEU A 352 -1.53 -20.63 -1.89
N ASN A 353 -1.84 -21.91 -1.66
CA ASN A 353 -0.87 -23.00 -1.78
C ASN A 353 -0.54 -23.35 -3.24
N GLN A 354 -1.48 -23.12 -4.16
CA GLN A 354 -1.31 -23.35 -5.60
C GLN A 354 -0.70 -22.13 -6.34
N ASP A 355 -0.73 -20.95 -5.72
CA ASP A 355 -0.15 -19.74 -6.30
C ASP A 355 1.38 -19.87 -6.34
N THR A 356 1.90 -20.27 -7.49
CA THR A 356 3.35 -20.40 -7.74
C THR A 356 3.98 -19.10 -8.27
N GLN A 357 3.17 -18.15 -8.72
CA GLN A 357 3.65 -16.94 -9.41
C GLN A 357 3.82 -15.72 -8.50
N ASN A 358 3.58 -15.87 -7.16
CA ASN A 358 3.66 -14.75 -6.20
C ASN A 358 2.87 -13.52 -6.67
N ASP A 359 1.62 -13.72 -7.10
CA ASP A 359 0.75 -12.62 -7.46
C ASP A 359 0.61 -11.67 -6.26
N LYS A 360 1.23 -10.50 -6.35
CA LYS A 360 1.29 -9.50 -5.27
C LYS A 360 -0.11 -9.06 -4.83
N GLY A 361 -1.09 -9.11 -5.75
CA GLY A 361 -2.48 -8.77 -5.45
C GLY A 361 -3.15 -9.77 -4.48
N ILE A 362 -2.80 -11.06 -4.56
CA ILE A 362 -3.38 -12.09 -3.67
C ILE A 362 -2.81 -11.95 -2.25
N TRP A 363 -1.51 -11.70 -2.11
CA TRP A 363 -0.81 -11.68 -0.82
C TRP A 363 -0.90 -10.33 -0.09
N SER A 364 -1.29 -9.26 -0.75
CA SER A 364 -1.48 -7.93 -0.13
C SER A 364 -2.83 -7.75 0.55
N SER A 365 -3.75 -8.72 0.45
CA SER A 365 -5.05 -8.61 1.13
C SER A 365 -4.90 -8.60 2.65
N GLY A 366 -5.46 -7.59 3.32
CA GLY A 366 -5.32 -7.36 4.77
C GLY A 366 -5.79 -8.53 5.65
N ASN A 367 -6.60 -9.44 5.08
CA ASN A 367 -7.19 -10.57 5.80
C ASN A 367 -6.30 -11.83 5.85
N ILE A 368 -5.25 -11.93 5.03
CA ILE A 368 -4.41 -13.15 4.96
C ILE A 368 -3.82 -13.51 6.32
N ARG A 369 -3.34 -12.54 7.06
CA ARG A 369 -2.80 -12.78 8.41
C ARG A 369 -3.84 -13.40 9.34
N GLN A 370 -5.06 -12.86 9.32
CA GLN A 370 -6.17 -13.38 10.14
C GLN A 370 -6.56 -14.80 9.73
N VAL A 371 -6.47 -15.14 8.44
CA VAL A 371 -6.69 -16.49 7.93
C VAL A 371 -5.71 -17.48 8.60
N PHE A 372 -4.40 -17.20 8.59
CA PHE A 372 -3.40 -18.07 9.20
C PHE A 372 -3.50 -18.14 10.72
N GLU A 373 -3.87 -17.03 11.39
CA GLU A 373 -4.09 -17.00 12.83
C GLU A 373 -5.28 -17.87 13.24
N LYS A 374 -6.35 -17.92 12.42
CA LYS A 374 -7.59 -18.68 12.68
C LYS A 374 -7.50 -20.12 12.20
N ALA A 375 -6.73 -20.43 11.16
CA ALA A 375 -6.68 -21.75 10.54
C ALA A 375 -6.13 -22.86 11.44
N GLY A 376 -5.29 -22.52 12.41
CA GLY A 376 -4.64 -23.51 13.26
C GLY A 376 -3.54 -24.32 12.54
N LYS A 377 -2.74 -25.05 13.32
CA LYS A 377 -1.53 -25.72 12.82
C LYS A 377 -1.82 -26.84 11.81
N GLU A 378 -2.81 -27.67 12.11
CA GLU A 378 -3.12 -28.85 11.28
C GLU A 378 -3.54 -28.45 9.87
N LEU A 379 -4.37 -27.40 9.77
CA LEU A 379 -4.79 -26.87 8.49
C LEU A 379 -3.61 -26.24 7.72
N CYS A 380 -2.78 -25.45 8.41
CA CYS A 380 -1.57 -24.87 7.81
C CYS A 380 -0.61 -25.94 7.27
N TYR A 381 -0.47 -27.05 7.94
CA TYR A 381 0.43 -28.15 7.51
C TYR A 381 -0.09 -28.89 6.28
N ARG A 382 -1.41 -28.93 6.07
CA ARG A 382 -1.99 -29.46 4.83
C ARG A 382 -1.71 -28.56 3.60
N TYR A 383 -1.43 -27.27 3.82
CA TYR A 383 -1.11 -26.28 2.80
C TYR A 383 0.26 -25.64 3.03
N PRO A 384 1.35 -26.43 2.95
CA PRO A 384 2.66 -26.04 3.45
C PRO A 384 3.30 -24.90 2.65
N PHE A 385 3.07 -24.79 1.34
CA PHE A 385 3.64 -23.69 0.54
C PHE A 385 3.03 -22.35 0.91
N ALA A 386 1.71 -22.27 1.08
CA ALA A 386 1.04 -21.09 1.59
C ALA A 386 1.58 -20.70 2.98
N TYR A 387 1.73 -21.69 3.86
CA TYR A 387 2.23 -21.46 5.21
C TYR A 387 3.68 -20.97 5.22
N LEU A 388 4.55 -21.53 4.39
CA LEU A 388 5.95 -21.11 4.28
C LEU A 388 6.09 -19.69 3.71
N LYS A 389 5.29 -19.32 2.70
CA LYS A 389 5.23 -17.93 2.21
C LYS A 389 4.81 -16.96 3.30
N TYR A 390 3.77 -17.30 4.08
CA TYR A 390 3.33 -16.51 5.22
C TYR A 390 4.43 -16.37 6.29
N LEU A 391 5.13 -17.46 6.62
CA LEU A 391 6.24 -17.42 7.59
C LEU A 391 7.39 -16.55 7.09
N LEU A 392 7.72 -16.61 5.79
CA LEU A 392 8.73 -15.76 5.20
C LEU A 392 8.33 -14.28 5.28
N ALA A 393 7.07 -13.95 4.91
CA ALA A 393 6.56 -12.58 5.03
C ALA A 393 6.62 -12.06 6.46
N CYS A 394 6.22 -12.87 7.45
CA CYS A 394 6.35 -12.53 8.87
C CYS A 394 7.80 -12.29 9.31
N ALA A 395 8.77 -13.04 8.75
CA ALA A 395 10.18 -12.88 9.08
C ALA A 395 10.79 -11.62 8.46
N MET A 396 10.21 -11.11 7.38
CA MET A 396 10.67 -9.90 6.68
C MET A 396 10.00 -8.63 7.21
N ASP A 397 9.00 -8.75 8.09
CA ASP A 397 8.30 -7.61 8.68
C ASP A 397 9.27 -6.77 9.55
N ARG A 398 9.42 -5.48 9.22
CA ARG A 398 10.32 -4.55 9.89
C ARG A 398 9.88 -4.25 11.33
N GLU A 399 8.59 -4.11 11.56
CA GLU A 399 8.06 -3.61 12.84
C GLU A 399 8.12 -4.64 13.97
N ARG A 400 8.16 -5.92 13.63
CA ARG A 400 8.06 -7.01 14.58
C ARG A 400 9.10 -8.09 14.30
N ASN A 401 10.05 -8.26 15.17
CA ASN A 401 11.04 -9.35 15.06
C ASN A 401 10.37 -10.72 15.35
N TYR A 402 9.78 -11.32 14.32
CA TYR A 402 9.16 -12.64 14.40
C TYR A 402 10.14 -13.81 14.18
N ILE A 403 11.40 -13.56 13.86
CA ILE A 403 12.38 -14.61 13.48
C ILE A 403 12.41 -15.79 14.47
N PRO A 404 12.47 -15.63 15.79
CA PRO A 404 12.49 -16.76 16.72
C PRO A 404 11.21 -17.61 16.64
N ARG A 405 10.05 -16.97 16.48
CA ARG A 405 8.76 -17.66 16.32
C ARG A 405 8.69 -18.40 14.99
N VAL A 406 9.16 -17.78 13.91
CA VAL A 406 9.21 -18.38 12.57
C VAL A 406 10.12 -19.63 12.60
N LYS A 407 11.32 -19.55 13.20
CA LYS A 407 12.21 -20.71 13.35
C LYS A 407 11.51 -21.88 14.05
N LEU A 408 10.82 -21.61 15.15
CA LEU A 408 10.05 -22.65 15.88
C LEU A 408 8.91 -23.26 15.01
N CYS A 409 8.25 -22.43 14.19
CA CYS A 409 7.22 -22.91 13.27
C CYS A 409 7.81 -23.79 12.17
N LEU A 410 8.97 -23.42 11.62
CA LEU A 410 9.70 -24.22 10.63
C LEU A 410 10.17 -25.55 11.20
N ASP A 411 10.68 -25.58 12.44
CA ASP A 411 11.11 -26.81 13.09
C ASP A 411 9.94 -27.79 13.25
N ARG A 412 8.77 -27.29 13.68
CA ARG A 412 7.55 -28.11 13.80
C ARG A 412 7.00 -28.60 12.47
N LEU A 413 7.07 -27.75 11.42
CA LEU A 413 6.64 -28.18 10.08
C LEU A 413 7.60 -29.25 9.54
N GLU A 414 8.90 -29.13 9.78
CA GLU A 414 9.88 -30.15 9.40
C GLU A 414 9.63 -31.48 10.12
N GLU A 415 9.36 -31.46 11.45
CA GLU A 415 8.99 -32.65 12.20
C GLU A 415 7.74 -33.34 11.61
N TYR A 416 6.71 -32.54 11.27
CA TYR A 416 5.52 -33.06 10.62
C TYR A 416 5.83 -33.68 9.25
N CYS A 417 6.66 -33.06 8.42
CA CYS A 417 7.05 -33.58 7.11
C CYS A 417 7.88 -34.88 7.21
N ARG A 418 8.70 -35.02 8.26
CA ARG A 418 9.47 -36.26 8.52
C ARG A 418 8.63 -37.39 9.11
N GLY A 419 7.45 -37.09 9.65
CA GLY A 419 6.49 -38.08 10.13
C GLY A 419 5.73 -38.78 9.01
N SER A 420 4.91 -39.77 9.39
CA SER A 420 4.10 -40.55 8.45
C SER A 420 2.86 -39.83 7.92
N GLU A 421 2.57 -38.62 8.42
CA GLU A 421 1.35 -37.89 8.10
C GLU A 421 1.49 -37.03 6.83
N CYS A 422 2.72 -36.72 6.41
CA CYS A 422 3.00 -35.96 5.19
C CYS A 422 2.92 -36.88 3.95
N ARG A 423 2.31 -36.39 2.87
CA ARG A 423 2.27 -37.10 1.59
C ARG A 423 3.67 -37.25 1.01
N ASP A 424 4.06 -38.47 0.65
CA ASP A 424 5.42 -38.75 0.14
C ASP A 424 5.80 -37.91 -1.08
N GLU A 425 4.87 -37.65 -1.98
CA GLU A 425 5.09 -36.90 -3.22
C GLU A 425 5.46 -35.42 -2.98
N MET A 426 5.05 -34.82 -1.87
CA MET A 426 5.31 -33.41 -1.54
C MET A 426 6.43 -33.22 -0.51
N ARG A 427 6.83 -34.28 0.17
CA ARG A 427 7.74 -34.25 1.32
C ARG A 427 9.08 -33.60 0.98
N GLU A 428 9.73 -34.06 -0.08
CA GLU A 428 11.04 -33.57 -0.52
C GLU A 428 10.96 -32.08 -0.90
N MET A 429 9.94 -31.70 -1.67
CA MET A 429 9.73 -30.31 -2.09
C MET A 429 9.53 -29.39 -0.87
N VAL A 430 8.68 -29.78 0.08
CA VAL A 430 8.42 -28.98 1.29
C VAL A 430 9.66 -28.87 2.17
N LEU A 431 10.44 -29.93 2.32
CA LEU A 431 11.71 -29.90 3.07
C LEU A 431 12.73 -29.00 2.38
N GLY A 432 12.77 -29.00 1.05
CA GLY A 432 13.57 -28.06 0.26
C GLY A 432 13.16 -26.62 0.52
N GLU A 433 11.87 -26.31 0.47
CA GLU A 433 11.36 -24.95 0.73
C GLU A 433 11.60 -24.48 2.18
N ILE A 434 11.48 -25.39 3.17
CA ILE A 434 11.87 -25.07 4.55
C ILE A 434 13.33 -24.65 4.61
N CYS A 435 14.22 -25.35 3.89
CA CYS A 435 15.63 -24.98 3.81
C CYS A 435 15.81 -23.60 3.14
N MET A 436 15.08 -23.30 2.06
CA MET A 436 15.16 -21.98 1.41
C MET A 436 14.68 -20.86 2.30
N VAL A 437 13.57 -21.03 3.03
CA VAL A 437 13.10 -20.05 4.02
C VAL A 437 14.12 -19.88 5.14
N ARG A 438 14.70 -20.97 5.67
CA ARG A 438 15.78 -20.89 6.69
C ARG A 438 17.01 -20.16 6.15
N SER A 439 17.41 -20.39 4.90
CA SER A 439 18.47 -19.63 4.26
C SER A 439 18.17 -18.11 4.28
N ARG A 440 16.98 -17.71 3.85
CA ARG A 440 16.58 -16.29 3.82
C ARG A 440 16.55 -15.63 5.20
N ILE A 441 16.04 -16.31 6.22
CA ILE A 441 15.94 -15.75 7.58
C ILE A 441 17.26 -15.81 8.39
N SER A 442 18.28 -16.49 7.84
CA SER A 442 19.64 -16.53 8.41
C SER A 442 20.52 -15.38 7.88
N PHE A 443 19.89 -14.28 7.45
CA PHE A 443 20.56 -13.10 6.94
C PHE A 443 21.82 -12.75 7.73
N ASN A 444 22.83 -12.31 7.02
CA ASN A 444 24.19 -11.95 7.45
C ASN A 444 25.07 -13.10 7.99
N ASP A 445 24.62 -14.34 7.88
CA ASP A 445 25.46 -15.51 8.10
C ASP A 445 25.59 -16.33 6.80
N ILE A 446 26.51 -15.90 5.93
CA ILE A 446 26.63 -16.45 4.58
C ILE A 446 26.89 -17.97 4.59
N ALA A 447 27.64 -18.47 5.56
CA ALA A 447 27.93 -19.90 5.69
C ALA A 447 26.65 -20.71 5.99
N VAL A 448 25.85 -20.24 6.95
CA VAL A 448 24.57 -20.87 7.32
C VAL A 448 23.56 -20.75 6.19
N MET A 449 23.48 -19.56 5.53
CA MET A 449 22.61 -19.35 4.38
C MET A 449 22.92 -20.33 3.25
N ALA A 450 24.18 -20.49 2.94
CA ALA A 450 24.64 -21.37 1.87
C ALA A 450 24.43 -22.85 2.21
N GLU A 451 24.67 -23.26 3.45
CA GLU A 451 24.39 -24.63 3.90
C GLU A 451 22.91 -25.00 3.71
N TYR A 452 21.99 -24.10 4.11
CA TYR A 452 20.57 -24.32 3.90
C TYR A 452 20.20 -24.30 2.43
N ALA A 453 20.72 -23.39 1.62
CA ALA A 453 20.46 -23.34 0.18
C ALA A 453 20.93 -24.63 -0.51
N ARG A 454 22.11 -25.16 -0.20
CA ARG A 454 22.63 -26.43 -0.72
C ARG A 454 21.72 -27.60 -0.34
N LYS A 455 21.30 -27.69 0.96
CA LYS A 455 20.36 -28.71 1.40
C LYS A 455 19.02 -28.61 0.66
N GLY A 456 18.53 -27.40 0.44
CA GLY A 456 17.32 -27.15 -0.35
C GLY A 456 17.45 -27.67 -1.78
N ALA A 457 18.57 -27.36 -2.45
CA ALA A 457 18.85 -27.82 -3.81
C ALA A 457 18.92 -29.37 -3.89
N GLU A 458 19.48 -30.05 -2.87
CA GLU A 458 19.51 -31.51 -2.79
C GLU A 458 18.08 -32.09 -2.75
N TYR A 459 17.19 -31.50 -1.95
CA TYR A 459 15.79 -31.90 -1.88
C TYR A 459 15.02 -31.66 -3.19
N PHE A 460 15.34 -30.59 -3.91
CA PHE A 460 14.68 -30.28 -5.20
C PHE A 460 15.08 -31.25 -6.33
N GLY A 461 16.19 -31.97 -6.20
CA GLY A 461 16.59 -32.99 -7.18
C GLY A 461 16.79 -32.45 -8.60
N GLY A 462 17.21 -31.18 -8.75
CA GLY A 462 17.37 -30.49 -10.02
C GLY A 462 16.19 -29.58 -10.40
N GLY A 463 15.14 -29.49 -9.57
CA GLY A 463 14.10 -28.47 -9.64
C GLY A 463 14.51 -27.19 -8.90
N CYS A 464 13.58 -26.22 -8.84
CA CYS A 464 13.81 -24.91 -8.21
C CYS A 464 12.77 -24.67 -7.11
N SER A 465 13.10 -23.77 -6.18
CA SER A 465 12.17 -23.23 -5.21
C SER A 465 11.01 -22.51 -5.89
N CYS A 466 9.79 -22.68 -5.37
CA CYS A 466 8.62 -21.90 -5.76
C CYS A 466 8.34 -20.72 -4.80
N ILE A 467 9.06 -20.64 -3.68
CA ILE A 467 8.92 -19.57 -2.69
C ILE A 467 9.99 -18.49 -2.87
N VAL A 468 11.24 -18.92 -3.09
CA VAL A 468 12.37 -18.01 -3.38
C VAL A 468 12.68 -18.13 -4.87
N THR A 469 12.19 -17.17 -5.65
CA THR A 469 12.31 -17.16 -7.11
C THR A 469 13.14 -15.97 -7.58
N LYS A 470 13.35 -15.84 -8.89
CA LYS A 470 14.06 -14.70 -9.50
C LYS A 470 13.46 -13.33 -9.12
N GLU A 471 12.17 -13.28 -8.77
CA GLU A 471 11.46 -12.06 -8.38
C GLU A 471 11.68 -11.71 -6.90
N THR A 472 12.25 -12.63 -6.13
CA THR A 472 12.60 -12.36 -4.73
C THR A 472 13.77 -11.38 -4.69
N GLU A 473 13.63 -10.27 -3.93
CA GLU A 473 14.69 -9.28 -3.79
C GLU A 473 15.92 -9.91 -3.10
N PHE A 474 16.99 -10.07 -3.87
CA PHE A 474 18.23 -10.74 -3.40
C PHE A 474 19.00 -9.88 -2.41
N THR A 475 19.12 -8.58 -2.65
CA THR A 475 19.95 -7.67 -1.85
C THR A 475 19.29 -7.22 -0.55
N TYR A 476 18.03 -7.61 -0.28
CA TYR A 476 17.21 -7.15 0.84
C TYR A 476 17.05 -5.61 0.90
N GLY A 477 17.19 -4.93 -0.24
CA GLY A 477 17.21 -3.48 -0.29
C GLY A 477 18.47 -2.83 0.26
N LEU A 478 19.53 -3.61 0.46
CA LEU A 478 20.85 -3.14 0.88
C LEU A 478 21.73 -2.95 -0.36
N PRO A 479 22.09 -1.71 -0.75
CA PRO A 479 22.83 -1.48 -2.00
C PRO A 479 24.32 -1.81 -1.94
N CYS A 480 24.84 -2.18 -0.76
CA CYS A 480 26.19 -2.69 -0.57
C CYS A 480 26.11 -3.97 0.26
N MET A 481 26.28 -5.13 -0.40
CA MET A 481 26.16 -6.43 0.25
C MET A 481 27.20 -6.61 1.36
N LEU A 482 28.45 -6.23 1.14
CA LEU A 482 29.50 -6.37 2.15
C LEU A 482 29.18 -5.63 3.45
N MET A 483 28.48 -4.49 3.38
CA MET A 483 28.02 -3.77 4.59
C MET A 483 27.07 -4.61 5.43
N GLY A 484 26.29 -5.52 4.83
CA GLY A 484 25.37 -6.39 5.53
C GLY A 484 25.96 -7.70 6.02
N TYR A 485 27.00 -8.21 5.36
CA TYR A 485 27.50 -9.57 5.58
C TYR A 485 28.85 -9.64 6.28
N VAL A 486 29.65 -8.55 6.27
CA VAL A 486 30.93 -8.50 6.99
C VAL A 486 30.67 -8.18 8.47
N LYS A 487 30.77 -9.20 9.31
CA LYS A 487 30.49 -9.11 10.77
C LYS A 487 31.73 -8.75 11.60
N GLU A 488 32.89 -9.25 11.22
CA GLU A 488 34.11 -9.12 11.98
C GLU A 488 35.26 -8.51 11.17
N PRO A 489 36.18 -7.80 11.81
CA PRO A 489 37.38 -7.29 11.16
C PRO A 489 38.25 -8.44 10.63
N GLY A 490 38.65 -8.37 9.35
CA GLY A 490 39.47 -9.39 8.68
C GLY A 490 38.64 -10.40 7.86
N SER A 491 37.31 -10.25 7.77
CA SER A 491 36.44 -11.23 7.12
C SER A 491 35.94 -10.81 5.71
N VAL A 492 36.35 -9.66 5.18
CA VAL A 492 35.91 -9.19 3.84
C VAL A 492 36.24 -10.19 2.75
N ALA A 493 37.46 -10.74 2.74
CA ALA A 493 37.88 -11.73 1.75
C ALA A 493 37.08 -13.04 1.85
N GLU A 494 36.80 -13.51 3.06
CA GLU A 494 36.02 -14.72 3.31
C GLU A 494 34.58 -14.55 2.81
N VAL A 495 33.94 -13.43 3.12
CA VAL A 495 32.57 -13.13 2.67
C VAL A 495 32.49 -13.01 1.15
N ARG A 496 33.45 -12.30 0.52
CA ARG A 496 33.58 -12.24 -0.95
C ARG A 496 33.68 -13.63 -1.56
N ASP A 497 34.60 -14.48 -1.05
CA ASP A 497 34.85 -15.81 -1.58
C ASP A 497 33.65 -16.74 -1.43
N ALA A 498 32.89 -16.57 -0.33
CA ALA A 498 31.64 -17.29 -0.12
C ALA A 498 30.60 -16.92 -1.20
N PHE A 499 30.41 -15.65 -1.51
CA PHE A 499 29.52 -15.24 -2.61
C PHE A 499 30.01 -15.74 -3.98
N CYS A 500 31.31 -15.69 -4.25
CA CYS A 500 31.89 -16.16 -5.51
C CYS A 500 31.72 -17.67 -5.70
N THR A 501 31.79 -18.46 -4.63
CA THR A 501 31.70 -19.93 -4.72
C THR A 501 30.26 -20.45 -4.64
N GLN A 502 29.38 -19.79 -3.92
CA GLN A 502 28.04 -20.32 -3.58
C GLN A 502 26.91 -19.61 -4.33
N GLY A 503 27.15 -18.40 -4.84
CA GLY A 503 26.11 -17.60 -5.49
C GLY A 503 25.47 -18.27 -6.72
N MET A 504 26.24 -18.99 -7.54
CA MET A 504 25.72 -19.70 -8.70
C MET A 504 24.81 -20.86 -8.32
N SER A 505 25.19 -21.68 -7.33
CA SER A 505 24.37 -22.80 -6.86
C SER A 505 23.05 -22.31 -6.23
N PHE A 506 23.07 -21.17 -5.53
CA PHE A 506 21.85 -20.55 -5.05
C PHE A 506 20.97 -20.09 -6.21
N ALA A 507 21.52 -19.42 -7.20
CA ALA A 507 20.77 -18.95 -8.36
C ALA A 507 20.13 -20.11 -9.16
N GLU A 508 20.85 -21.24 -9.33
CA GLU A 508 20.33 -22.44 -9.99
C GLU A 508 19.12 -23.03 -9.24
N SER A 509 19.12 -23.01 -7.91
CA SER A 509 18.03 -23.55 -7.09
C SER A 509 16.86 -22.57 -6.88
N THR A 510 16.97 -21.33 -7.41
CA THR A 510 15.97 -20.26 -7.22
C THR A 510 15.55 -19.60 -8.52
N ASP A 511 15.63 -20.31 -9.65
CA ASP A 511 15.27 -19.82 -10.98
C ASP A 511 15.98 -18.49 -11.36
N GLY A 512 17.22 -18.32 -10.88
CA GLY A 512 18.05 -17.16 -11.24
C GLY A 512 18.12 -16.04 -10.21
N CYS A 513 17.51 -16.19 -9.03
CA CYS A 513 17.64 -15.20 -7.95
C CYS A 513 19.13 -14.99 -7.59
N GLY A 514 19.58 -13.76 -7.61
CA GLY A 514 20.93 -13.40 -7.22
C GLY A 514 21.99 -13.57 -8.32
N ILE A 515 21.61 -13.82 -9.57
CA ILE A 515 22.59 -13.85 -10.67
C ILE A 515 23.34 -12.52 -10.75
N GLY A 516 24.68 -12.61 -10.65
CA GLY A 516 25.60 -11.47 -10.64
C GLY A 516 26.15 -11.14 -9.24
N CYS A 517 25.65 -11.77 -8.17
CA CYS A 517 26.11 -11.52 -6.79
C CYS A 517 27.59 -11.86 -6.59
N ASP A 518 28.12 -12.87 -7.28
CA ASP A 518 29.52 -13.26 -7.32
C ASP A 518 30.41 -12.08 -7.76
N SER A 519 30.04 -11.50 -8.89
CA SER A 519 30.78 -10.38 -9.48
C SER A 519 30.56 -9.10 -8.66
N LEU A 520 29.37 -8.89 -8.08
CA LEU A 520 29.08 -7.76 -7.20
C LEU A 520 29.94 -7.81 -5.93
N ALA A 521 30.00 -8.94 -5.23
CA ALA A 521 30.82 -9.09 -4.04
C ALA A 521 32.31 -8.88 -4.34
N ALA A 522 32.80 -9.39 -5.48
CA ALA A 522 34.16 -9.13 -5.93
C ALA A 522 34.40 -7.65 -6.21
N SER A 523 33.45 -6.94 -6.82
CA SER A 523 33.57 -5.52 -7.12
C SER A 523 33.57 -4.65 -5.86
N GLU A 524 32.68 -4.94 -4.90
CA GLU A 524 32.63 -4.23 -3.63
C GLU A 524 33.91 -4.43 -2.81
N ALA A 525 34.40 -5.67 -2.71
CA ALA A 525 35.65 -5.94 -2.00
C ALA A 525 36.85 -5.22 -2.65
N ALA A 526 36.93 -5.21 -3.98
CA ALA A 526 37.95 -4.48 -4.70
C ALA A 526 37.84 -2.96 -4.50
N LEU A 527 36.62 -2.43 -4.48
CA LEU A 527 36.36 -1.02 -4.20
C LEU A 527 36.83 -0.64 -2.78
N GLU A 528 36.39 -1.39 -1.76
CA GLU A 528 36.70 -1.10 -0.37
C GLU A 528 38.22 -1.14 -0.08
N THR A 529 38.98 -1.96 -0.84
CA THR A 529 40.44 -2.13 -0.68
C THR A 529 41.28 -1.29 -1.66
N GLY A 530 40.66 -0.47 -2.51
CA GLY A 530 41.36 0.43 -3.42
C GLY A 530 41.89 -0.23 -4.72
N ALA A 531 41.43 -1.43 -5.07
CA ALA A 531 41.76 -2.10 -6.33
C ALA A 531 40.81 -1.62 -7.47
N TRP A 532 40.94 -0.35 -7.86
CA TRP A 532 39.97 0.40 -8.70
C TRP A 532 39.65 -0.28 -10.04
N GLU A 533 40.65 -0.75 -10.77
CA GLU A 533 40.44 -1.41 -12.07
C GLU A 533 39.66 -2.73 -11.91
N GLN A 534 39.95 -3.48 -10.85
CA GLN A 534 39.21 -4.72 -10.55
C GLN A 534 37.78 -4.42 -10.10
N ALA A 535 37.60 -3.38 -9.31
CA ALA A 535 36.27 -2.93 -8.88
C ALA A 535 35.39 -2.55 -10.08
N GLU A 536 35.93 -1.78 -11.03
CA GLU A 536 35.22 -1.39 -12.26
C GLU A 536 34.88 -2.60 -13.12
N LEU A 537 35.85 -3.47 -13.39
CA LEU A 537 35.68 -4.67 -14.22
C LEU A 537 34.58 -5.58 -13.65
N HIS A 538 34.61 -5.85 -12.35
CA HIS A 538 33.66 -6.72 -11.70
C HIS A 538 32.27 -6.06 -11.54
N ALA A 539 32.20 -4.74 -11.37
CA ALA A 539 30.93 -4.02 -11.33
C ALA A 539 30.19 -4.09 -12.66
N TYR A 540 30.88 -3.89 -13.79
CA TYR A 540 30.27 -4.08 -15.11
C TYR A 540 29.86 -5.53 -15.36
N LYS A 541 30.67 -6.52 -14.96
CA LYS A 541 30.28 -7.94 -15.05
C LYS A 541 29.01 -8.23 -14.25
N ALA A 542 28.91 -7.72 -13.02
CA ALA A 542 27.74 -7.88 -12.18
C ALA A 542 26.51 -7.24 -12.81
N TYR A 543 26.65 -5.99 -13.28
CA TYR A 543 25.58 -5.26 -13.92
C TYR A 543 25.00 -5.99 -15.15
N PHE A 544 25.85 -6.45 -16.06
CA PHE A 544 25.38 -7.12 -17.27
C PHE A 544 24.83 -8.54 -17.02
N LYS A 545 25.40 -9.28 -16.05
CA LYS A 545 24.81 -10.56 -15.61
C LYS A 545 23.42 -10.33 -15.02
N ALA A 546 23.30 -9.37 -14.12
CA ALA A 546 22.06 -9.01 -13.46
C ALA A 546 21.01 -8.50 -14.46
N LYS A 547 21.41 -7.68 -15.42
CA LYS A 547 20.52 -7.18 -16.47
C LYS A 547 19.96 -8.30 -17.34
N ALA A 548 20.78 -9.28 -17.71
CA ALA A 548 20.34 -10.44 -18.48
C ALA A 548 19.37 -11.36 -17.71
N ALA A 549 19.43 -11.32 -16.38
CA ALA A 549 18.60 -12.12 -15.47
C ALA A 549 17.52 -11.28 -14.73
N GLU A 550 17.29 -10.04 -15.12
CA GLU A 550 16.30 -9.12 -14.55
C GLU A 550 16.46 -8.88 -13.03
N GLN A 551 17.72 -8.93 -12.52
CA GLN A 551 18.03 -8.77 -11.08
C GLN A 551 18.30 -7.28 -10.75
N LEU A 552 17.24 -6.47 -10.64
CA LEU A 552 17.33 -5.01 -10.46
C LEU A 552 18.12 -4.58 -9.23
N GLY A 553 17.96 -5.26 -8.09
CA GLY A 553 18.72 -4.92 -6.86
C GLY A 553 20.23 -5.01 -7.07
N ILE A 554 20.71 -6.03 -7.79
CA ILE A 554 22.13 -6.17 -8.12
C ILE A 554 22.58 -5.11 -9.14
N MET A 555 21.71 -4.72 -10.09
CA MET A 555 22.01 -3.63 -11.03
C MET A 555 22.17 -2.29 -10.28
N ILE A 556 21.30 -1.97 -9.33
CA ILE A 556 21.39 -0.77 -8.48
C ILE A 556 22.68 -0.77 -7.69
N SER A 557 23.02 -1.90 -7.03
CA SER A 557 24.24 -2.05 -6.24
C SER A 557 25.50 -1.91 -7.09
N SER A 558 25.54 -2.56 -8.28
CA SER A 558 26.65 -2.45 -9.23
C SER A 558 26.85 -1.00 -9.70
N LYS A 559 25.76 -0.28 -9.94
CA LYS A 559 25.82 1.13 -10.33
C LYS A 559 26.35 2.00 -9.17
N LEU A 560 25.97 1.72 -7.93
CA LEU A 560 26.52 2.42 -6.77
C LEU A 560 28.04 2.25 -6.70
N VAL A 561 28.58 1.04 -6.94
CA VAL A 561 30.04 0.81 -7.02
C VAL A 561 30.67 1.70 -8.08
N LEU A 562 30.11 1.73 -9.30
CA LEU A 562 30.62 2.57 -10.39
C LEU A 562 30.54 4.07 -10.07
N ASP A 563 29.49 4.52 -9.42
CA ASP A 563 29.35 5.93 -9.01
C ASP A 563 30.36 6.32 -7.93
N ARG A 564 30.59 5.44 -6.94
CA ARG A 564 31.63 5.62 -5.92
C ARG A 564 33.04 5.68 -6.54
N LEU A 565 33.34 4.83 -7.51
CA LEU A 565 34.58 4.88 -8.28
C LEU A 565 34.74 6.19 -9.04
N ASN A 566 33.70 6.65 -9.73
CA ASN A 566 33.72 7.91 -10.45
C ASN A 566 33.96 9.11 -9.54
N LEU A 567 33.45 9.09 -8.29
CA LEU A 567 33.71 10.12 -7.30
C LEU A 567 35.21 10.21 -6.97
N ILE A 568 35.85 9.08 -6.72
CA ILE A 568 37.29 9.03 -6.36
C ILE A 568 38.17 9.44 -7.54
N GLN A 569 37.83 8.99 -8.75
CA GLN A 569 38.59 9.32 -9.97
C GLN A 569 38.38 10.75 -10.46
N GLY A 570 37.49 11.52 -9.81
CA GLY A 570 37.19 12.91 -10.21
C GLY A 570 36.52 13.01 -11.58
N SER A 571 35.78 11.98 -12.01
CA SER A 571 35.06 11.95 -13.27
C SER A 571 33.99 13.03 -13.36
N SER A 572 33.63 13.43 -14.60
CA SER A 572 32.65 14.51 -14.81
C SER A 572 31.31 14.20 -14.13
N ARG A 573 30.71 15.22 -13.51
CA ARG A 573 29.45 15.15 -12.75
C ARG A 573 28.28 14.54 -13.54
N ASP A 574 28.28 14.69 -14.86
CA ASP A 574 27.23 14.17 -15.75
C ASP A 574 27.28 12.64 -15.87
N ARG A 575 28.43 11.98 -15.70
CA ARG A 575 28.55 10.51 -15.68
C ARG A 575 27.98 9.87 -14.41
N ILE A 576 28.07 10.57 -13.28
CA ILE A 576 27.65 10.05 -11.97
C ILE A 576 26.12 10.04 -11.85
N LEU A 577 25.42 11.01 -12.45
CA LEU A 577 23.97 11.20 -12.31
C LEU A 577 23.16 10.75 -13.55
N SER A 578 23.81 10.41 -14.67
CA SER A 578 23.13 10.04 -15.92
C SER A 578 22.66 8.59 -15.89
N ASN A 579 21.45 8.34 -15.41
CA ASN A 579 20.86 6.99 -15.43
C ASN A 579 19.34 7.01 -15.57
N SER A 580 18.84 7.73 -16.59
CA SER A 580 17.41 7.71 -16.92
C SER A 580 16.90 6.27 -17.13
N THR A 581 17.66 5.44 -17.85
CA THR A 581 17.26 4.08 -18.22
C THR A 581 17.08 3.15 -17.00
N LEU A 582 18.03 3.12 -16.04
CA LEU A 582 17.88 2.29 -14.84
C LEU A 582 16.77 2.83 -13.91
N LYS A 583 16.62 4.15 -13.85
CA LYS A 583 15.55 4.81 -13.15
C LYS A 583 14.20 4.35 -13.68
N ASP A 584 14.02 4.36 -15.00
CA ASP A 584 12.79 3.95 -15.65
C ASP A 584 12.50 2.44 -15.41
N GLU A 585 13.54 1.58 -15.46
CA GLU A 585 13.41 0.15 -15.16
C GLU A 585 12.99 -0.09 -13.69
N VAL A 586 13.52 0.68 -12.73
CA VAL A 586 13.18 0.59 -11.31
C VAL A 586 11.75 1.04 -11.06
N ILE A 587 11.30 2.14 -11.70
CA ILE A 587 9.92 2.61 -11.61
C ILE A 587 8.96 1.56 -12.19
N ALA A 588 9.27 1.04 -13.38
CA ALA A 588 8.43 0.06 -14.07
C ALA A 588 8.28 -1.25 -13.28
N ALA A 589 9.29 -1.62 -12.47
CA ALA A 589 9.24 -2.82 -11.62
C ALA A 589 8.22 -2.73 -10.48
N ASN A 590 7.71 -1.54 -10.17
CA ASN A 590 6.73 -1.28 -9.12
C ASN A 590 7.08 -1.93 -7.76
N ASN A 591 8.38 -1.95 -7.39
CA ASN A 591 8.86 -2.55 -6.15
C ASN A 591 9.31 -1.46 -5.16
N PRO A 592 8.52 -1.19 -4.10
CA PRO A 592 8.81 -0.09 -3.16
C PRO A 592 10.17 -0.20 -2.46
N VAL A 593 10.66 -1.43 -2.22
CA VAL A 593 11.98 -1.65 -1.61
C VAL A 593 13.09 -1.21 -2.56
N LEU A 594 12.99 -1.56 -3.84
CA LEU A 594 13.99 -1.17 -4.86
C LEU A 594 14.00 0.34 -5.10
N ASN A 595 12.81 0.98 -5.11
CA ASN A 595 12.71 2.43 -5.22
C ASN A 595 13.44 3.13 -4.06
N THR A 596 13.14 2.70 -2.83
CA THR A 596 13.84 3.20 -1.63
C THR A 596 15.36 2.98 -1.70
N THR A 597 15.80 1.81 -2.19
CA THR A 597 17.22 1.50 -2.36
C THR A 597 17.87 2.43 -3.37
N PHE A 598 17.20 2.70 -4.48
CA PHE A 598 17.68 3.61 -5.53
C PHE A 598 17.82 5.05 -5.01
N ASP A 599 16.82 5.54 -4.28
CA ASP A 599 16.85 6.86 -3.63
C ASP A 599 18.03 6.98 -2.64
N LEU A 600 18.26 5.95 -1.84
CA LEU A 600 19.37 5.93 -0.91
C LEU A 600 20.74 5.96 -1.61
N CYS A 601 20.88 5.27 -2.74
CA CYS A 601 22.10 5.35 -3.56
C CYS A 601 22.34 6.78 -4.06
N GLY A 602 21.29 7.42 -4.61
CA GLY A 602 21.34 8.80 -5.06
C GLY A 602 21.65 9.77 -3.91
N ALA A 603 21.03 9.58 -2.77
CA ALA A 603 21.25 10.38 -1.57
C ALA A 603 22.69 10.24 -1.03
N TYR A 604 23.22 9.01 -1.01
CA TYR A 604 24.61 8.76 -0.62
C TYR A 604 25.61 9.51 -1.52
N ILE A 605 25.45 9.41 -2.83
CA ILE A 605 26.30 10.09 -3.81
C ILE A 605 26.18 11.61 -3.71
N ASN A 606 24.96 12.14 -3.58
CA ASN A 606 24.75 13.58 -3.36
C ASN A 606 25.38 14.06 -2.04
N GLY A 607 25.32 13.24 -0.99
CA GLY A 607 26.02 13.49 0.27
C GLY A 607 27.54 13.58 0.07
N CYS A 608 28.15 12.65 -0.65
CA CYS A 608 29.59 12.68 -0.96
C CYS A 608 29.98 13.93 -1.80
N LEU A 609 29.07 14.40 -2.66
CA LEU A 609 29.26 15.65 -3.43
C LEU A 609 28.95 16.93 -2.64
N GLY A 610 28.52 16.84 -1.38
CA GLY A 610 28.10 17.97 -0.55
C GLY A 610 26.78 18.64 -0.99
N ARG A 611 25.97 17.96 -1.79
CA ARG A 611 24.71 18.48 -2.37
C ARG A 611 23.51 18.10 -1.50
N VAL A 612 23.47 18.59 -0.27
CA VAL A 612 22.43 18.23 0.72
C VAL A 612 21.03 18.53 0.23
N ASP A 613 20.83 19.64 -0.51
CA ASP A 613 19.53 20.06 -1.03
C ASP A 613 18.96 19.11 -2.10
N SER A 614 19.81 18.33 -2.76
CA SER A 614 19.41 17.30 -3.72
C SER A 614 19.06 15.95 -3.08
N ILE A 615 19.18 15.82 -1.76
CA ILE A 615 18.78 14.63 -1.02
C ILE A 615 17.31 14.74 -0.65
N PRO A 616 16.49 13.70 -0.87
CA PRO A 616 15.09 13.68 -0.47
C PRO A 616 14.87 14.12 0.98
N GLU A 617 13.83 14.91 1.22
CA GLU A 617 13.58 15.53 2.52
C GLU A 617 13.41 14.49 3.64
N TRP A 618 12.75 13.37 3.35
CA TRP A 618 12.54 12.29 4.31
C TRP A 618 13.87 11.68 4.80
N ILE A 619 14.87 11.53 3.91
CA ILE A 619 16.21 11.07 4.28
C ILE A 619 16.92 12.13 5.12
N ARG A 620 16.84 13.40 4.71
CA ARG A 620 17.48 14.51 5.45
C ARG A 620 16.91 14.69 6.85
N LYS A 621 15.63 14.36 7.05
CA LYS A 621 14.96 14.44 8.36
C LYS A 621 15.10 13.18 9.21
N GLY A 622 15.65 12.10 8.66
CA GLY A 622 15.74 10.83 9.35
C GLY A 622 14.41 10.09 9.50
N ASP A 623 13.43 10.42 8.66
CA ASP A 623 12.07 9.85 8.68
C ASP A 623 12.04 8.48 8.00
N ILE A 624 12.50 7.46 8.73
CA ILE A 624 12.62 6.09 8.22
C ILE A 624 11.25 5.48 7.85
N GLU A 625 10.16 6.01 8.42
CA GLU A 625 8.80 5.48 8.17
C GLU A 625 8.32 5.75 6.75
N LYS A 626 8.87 6.74 6.08
CA LYS A 626 8.58 7.04 4.67
C LYS A 626 9.29 6.14 3.66
N GLY A 627 10.29 5.38 4.09
CA GLY A 627 11.01 4.43 3.25
C GLY A 627 10.45 3.01 3.40
N ASN A 628 10.41 2.28 2.29
CA ASN A 628 10.05 0.87 2.30
C ASN A 628 11.32 0.03 2.48
N PHE A 629 11.60 -0.34 3.72
CA PHE A 629 12.78 -1.13 4.07
C PHE A 629 12.41 -2.54 4.49
N LEU A 630 13.19 -3.49 4.03
CA LEU A 630 13.42 -4.70 4.81
C LEU A 630 14.38 -4.33 5.97
N PHE A 631 14.23 -4.97 7.12
CA PHE A 631 15.03 -4.60 8.32
C PHE A 631 16.54 -4.62 8.06
N GLN A 632 17.01 -5.44 7.10
CA GLN A 632 18.39 -5.56 6.69
C GLN A 632 18.95 -4.28 6.02
N GLY A 633 18.12 -3.58 5.27
CA GLY A 633 18.50 -2.36 4.53
C GLY A 633 18.60 -1.10 5.40
N THR A 634 18.07 -1.15 6.62
CA THR A 634 18.02 0.04 7.50
C THR A 634 19.41 0.57 7.89
N GLY A 635 20.42 -0.29 7.96
CA GLY A 635 21.78 0.13 8.30
C GLY A 635 22.37 1.15 7.34
N PHE A 636 22.16 0.98 6.04
CA PHE A 636 22.64 1.91 5.03
C PHE A 636 21.90 3.26 5.07
N PHE A 637 20.61 3.26 5.36
CA PHE A 637 19.86 4.49 5.59
C PHE A 637 20.51 5.35 6.68
N TYR A 638 20.91 4.75 7.80
CA TYR A 638 21.53 5.50 8.88
C TYR A 638 22.94 6.01 8.52
N VAL A 639 23.68 5.32 7.66
CA VAL A 639 24.95 5.85 7.11
C VAL A 639 24.67 7.13 6.30
N VAL A 640 23.66 7.11 5.42
CA VAL A 640 23.27 8.27 4.61
C VAL A 640 22.76 9.41 5.49
N TYR A 641 21.89 9.12 6.45
CA TYR A 641 21.35 10.12 7.39
C TYR A 641 22.45 10.75 8.25
N GLY A 642 23.36 9.93 8.77
CA GLY A 642 24.51 10.42 9.52
C GLY A 642 25.38 11.37 8.70
N LYS A 643 25.57 11.09 7.42
CA LYS A 643 26.28 11.99 6.49
C LYS A 643 25.53 13.32 6.29
N CYS A 644 24.20 13.29 6.19
CA CYS A 644 23.38 14.51 6.14
C CYS A 644 23.55 15.37 7.41
N LEU A 645 23.52 14.74 8.58
CA LEU A 645 23.73 15.44 9.85
C LEU A 645 25.14 16.05 9.95
N LEU A 646 26.15 15.31 9.50
CA LEU A 646 27.54 15.78 9.45
C LEU A 646 27.70 17.02 8.57
N LEU A 647 27.19 16.97 7.34
CA LEU A 647 27.22 18.07 6.39
C LEU A 647 26.42 19.28 6.87
N GLY A 648 25.29 19.03 7.54
CA GLY A 648 24.46 20.08 8.17
C GLY A 648 25.06 20.63 9.47
N LYS A 649 26.24 20.14 9.92
CA LYS A 649 26.91 20.51 11.19
C LYS A 649 26.04 20.29 12.43
N LYS A 650 25.15 19.32 12.38
CA LYS A 650 24.23 18.97 13.47
C LYS A 650 24.89 17.94 14.40
N TYR A 651 25.97 18.36 15.05
CA TYR A 651 26.87 17.48 15.81
C TYR A 651 26.17 16.81 17.00
N ILE A 652 25.25 17.49 17.68
CA ILE A 652 24.55 16.91 18.85
C ILE A 652 23.59 15.78 18.37
N GLU A 653 22.85 16.02 17.28
CA GLU A 653 21.95 15.02 16.72
C GLU A 653 22.75 13.81 16.19
N LEU A 654 23.90 14.06 15.56
CA LEU A 654 24.79 13.02 15.06
C LEU A 654 25.41 12.18 16.20
N ASP A 655 25.80 12.81 17.30
CA ASP A 655 26.33 12.12 18.49
C ASP A 655 25.27 11.19 19.10
N SER A 656 24.06 11.70 19.28
CA SER A 656 22.91 10.89 19.74
C SER A 656 22.60 9.72 18.79
N LEU A 657 22.72 9.94 17.47
CA LEU A 657 22.56 8.88 16.49
C LEU A 657 23.65 7.80 16.66
N CYS A 658 24.93 8.19 16.84
CA CYS A 658 26.01 7.24 17.03
C CYS A 658 25.82 6.39 18.31
N GLU A 659 25.40 7.00 19.42
CA GLU A 659 25.09 6.29 20.67
C GLU A 659 23.92 5.29 20.49
N SER A 660 22.83 5.72 19.85
CA SER A 660 21.66 4.88 19.60
C SER A 660 22.01 3.72 18.67
N PHE A 661 22.80 3.98 17.64
CA PHE A 661 23.19 3.01 16.64
C PHE A 661 24.05 1.88 17.20
N SER A 662 24.91 2.18 18.16
CA SER A 662 25.72 1.15 18.86
C SER A 662 24.85 0.08 19.54
N THR A 663 23.67 0.47 20.02
CA THR A 663 22.67 -0.44 20.63
C THR A 663 21.85 -1.17 19.58
N PHE A 664 21.46 -0.49 18.51
CA PHE A 664 20.66 -1.02 17.41
C PHE A 664 21.42 -2.07 16.59
N LEU A 665 22.74 -1.87 16.38
CA LEU A 665 23.58 -2.80 15.62
C LEU A 665 23.93 -4.12 16.35
N LYS A 666 23.78 -4.19 17.66
CA LYS A 666 24.16 -5.40 18.42
C LYS A 666 23.64 -6.72 17.82
N PRO A 667 22.39 -6.79 17.28
CA PRO A 667 21.91 -8.03 16.70
C PRO A 667 22.59 -8.43 15.38
N PHE A 668 23.12 -7.47 14.60
CA PHE A 668 23.59 -7.70 13.22
C PHE A 668 25.10 -7.63 13.03
N GLN A 669 25.85 -7.05 13.97
CA GLN A 669 27.31 -6.94 13.94
C GLN A 669 27.86 -6.40 12.60
N TYR A 670 27.25 -5.34 12.04
CA TYR A 670 27.66 -4.73 10.77
C TYR A 670 29.02 -4.02 10.89
N HIS A 671 30.10 -4.74 10.62
CA HIS A 671 31.45 -4.23 10.81
C HIS A 671 31.76 -2.99 9.94
N LEU A 672 31.47 -3.04 8.65
CA LEU A 672 31.73 -1.91 7.74
C LEU A 672 30.92 -0.67 8.13
N ILE A 673 29.64 -0.84 8.43
CA ILE A 673 28.78 0.28 8.87
C ILE A 673 29.30 0.86 10.19
N ARG A 674 29.78 0.03 11.11
CA ARG A 674 30.38 0.48 12.36
C ARG A 674 31.58 1.42 12.11
N ILE A 675 32.41 1.15 11.10
CA ILE A 675 33.55 2.03 10.76
C ILE A 675 33.04 3.41 10.36
N TYR A 676 32.02 3.51 9.51
CA TYR A 676 31.41 4.80 9.16
C TYR A 676 30.90 5.55 10.41
N PHE A 677 30.26 4.86 11.33
CA PHE A 677 29.79 5.49 12.57
C PHE A 677 30.92 5.93 13.49
N MET A 678 31.98 5.17 13.56
CA MET A 678 33.19 5.60 14.32
C MET A 678 33.83 6.84 13.69
N ILE A 679 33.81 6.98 12.37
CA ILE A 679 34.25 8.21 11.70
C ILE A 679 33.34 9.38 12.07
N TYR A 680 32.03 9.22 12.05
CA TYR A 680 31.06 10.24 12.46
C TYR A 680 31.28 10.63 13.94
N GLU A 681 31.40 9.65 14.83
CA GLU A 681 31.66 9.85 16.26
C GLU A 681 32.98 10.58 16.48
N SER A 682 34.03 10.23 15.76
CA SER A 682 35.34 10.94 15.83
C SER A 682 35.20 12.43 15.54
N VAL A 683 34.40 12.79 14.50
CA VAL A 683 34.15 14.20 14.17
C VAL A 683 33.32 14.88 15.25
N THR A 684 32.22 14.25 15.72
CA THR A 684 31.35 14.84 16.75
C THR A 684 32.10 15.05 18.06
N LYS A 685 32.84 14.06 18.53
CA LYS A 685 33.63 14.17 19.78
C LYS A 685 34.75 15.18 19.67
N SER A 686 35.34 15.38 18.48
CA SER A 686 36.31 16.46 18.25
C SER A 686 35.72 17.85 18.44
N TYR A 687 34.42 18.04 18.07
CA TYR A 687 33.72 19.31 18.20
C TYR A 687 33.05 19.50 19.56
N LEU A 688 32.43 18.44 20.11
CA LEU A 688 31.64 18.53 21.34
C LEU A 688 32.48 18.38 22.63
N GLU A 689 33.54 17.58 22.57
CA GLU A 689 34.36 17.29 23.74
C GLU A 689 35.80 17.85 23.59
N SER A 690 36.62 17.16 22.79
CA SER A 690 37.99 17.58 22.54
C SER A 690 38.59 16.90 21.31
N ARG A 691 39.48 17.59 20.62
CA ARG A 691 40.21 17.04 19.47
C ARG A 691 40.96 15.74 19.78
N PRO A 692 41.72 15.62 20.93
CA PRO A 692 42.38 14.35 21.28
C PRO A 692 41.41 13.17 21.41
N ARG A 693 40.21 13.39 21.93
CA ARG A 693 39.20 12.35 22.06
C ARG A 693 38.71 11.85 20.69
N GLY A 694 38.43 12.75 19.75
CA GLY A 694 38.09 12.38 18.38
C GLY A 694 39.21 11.63 17.65
N GLU A 695 40.49 12.08 17.84
CA GLU A 695 41.65 11.41 17.25
C GLU A 695 41.85 9.98 17.82
N GLU A 696 41.52 9.74 19.08
CA GLU A 696 41.53 8.40 19.68
C GLU A 696 40.54 7.47 18.98
N ILE A 697 39.30 7.90 18.80
CA ILE A 697 38.24 7.12 18.11
C ILE A 697 38.63 6.83 16.66
N LEU A 698 39.17 7.84 15.96
CA LEU A 698 39.65 7.67 14.60
C LEU A 698 40.78 6.63 14.50
N LYS A 699 41.72 6.63 15.44
CA LYS A 699 42.77 5.61 15.49
C LYS A 699 42.22 4.21 15.71
N GLU A 700 41.17 4.08 16.52
CA GLU A 700 40.49 2.79 16.69
C GLU A 700 39.79 2.34 15.39
N ALA A 701 39.09 3.25 14.69
CA ALA A 701 38.49 2.97 13.42
C ALA A 701 39.52 2.51 12.37
N LEU A 702 40.67 3.18 12.30
CA LEU A 702 41.77 2.81 11.41
C LEU A 702 42.35 1.41 11.73
N LYS A 703 42.54 1.07 13.02
CA LYS A 703 42.98 -0.28 13.41
C LYS A 703 42.01 -1.38 13.01
N LEU A 704 40.71 -1.09 13.07
CA LEU A 704 39.69 -2.05 12.61
C LEU A 704 39.73 -2.22 11.10
N ALA A 705 39.86 -1.12 10.38
CA ALA A 705 39.93 -1.11 8.91
C ALA A 705 41.20 -1.74 8.33
N GLU A 706 42.33 -1.63 9.06
CA GLU A 706 43.63 -2.17 8.65
C GLU A 706 43.60 -3.67 8.43
N LYS A 707 42.78 -4.42 9.17
CA LYS A 707 42.66 -5.88 9.06
C LYS A 707 42.18 -6.36 7.69
N ASP A 708 41.36 -5.56 7.06
CA ASP A 708 40.80 -5.82 5.72
C ASP A 708 41.35 -4.85 4.65
N HIS A 709 42.34 -4.03 5.00
CA HIS A 709 42.93 -2.99 4.13
C HIS A 709 41.88 -2.00 3.58
N LEU A 710 40.86 -1.62 4.37
CA LEU A 710 39.77 -0.77 3.93
C LEU A 710 40.23 0.68 3.75
N ILE A 711 39.96 1.24 2.59
CA ILE A 711 40.32 2.62 2.23
C ILE A 711 39.06 3.49 2.07
N MET A 712 37.98 2.94 1.47
CA MET A 712 36.81 3.69 1.07
C MET A 712 36.12 4.47 2.18
N PRO A 713 35.90 3.93 3.40
CA PRO A 713 35.24 4.69 4.45
C PRO A 713 35.93 6.00 4.82
N PHE A 714 37.24 6.09 4.58
CA PHE A 714 38.07 7.27 4.89
C PHE A 714 38.31 8.19 3.66
N ALA A 715 37.99 7.70 2.44
CA ALA A 715 38.16 8.46 1.21
C ALA A 715 36.92 9.27 0.82
N GLU A 716 35.77 8.91 1.34
CA GLU A 716 34.45 9.51 1.11
C GLU A 716 34.02 10.40 2.27
#